data_3d1b182962dd991b48f8e22d2f6e6fe3
#
_entry.id   3d1b182962dd991b48f8e22d2f6e6fe3
#
_cell.length_a   1.000
_cell.length_b   1.000
_cell.length_c   1.000
_cell.angle_alpha   90.00
_cell.angle_beta   90.00
_cell.angle_gamma   90.00
#
_symmetry.space_group_name_H-M   'P 1'
#
loop_
_entity.id
_entity.type
_entity.pdbx_description
1 polymer ?
#
loop_
_entity_poly.entity_id
_entity_poly.type
_entity_poly.pdbx_seq_one_letter_code
_entity_poly.pdbx_strand_id
1 'polypeptide(L)'
;DLKNANPVLEKEDVETNAANGQRVDLSSELDKLKQLKNATVHMEFKPDASAPRFYNLFSVSSDTKENEYFTMSVLDNTALIEGRGANGEQFYDKYTDAPLKVRPGQWNSVTFTVEQPTAELPHGRVRLYVNGVLSRTSLKSGNFIKDMPDVNQAQLGATKRGNKTVWSSNLQVRNLTVYDRALSPDEVQTRSQLFERGDLEQKLPEGAKVTEKEDVFEGGRNNQPNKDGIKSYRIPALLKTDKGTLIAGADERRLHSSDWGDIGMVIRRSEDNGKTWGDRVTITNLRDNPKASDPSIGSPVNIDMTLTQDPETKRIFAIYDMFPEGKGIFGMSSQKEEAYKEINGKTYQLLYREGEQEAYTIRENGTVYTPDGKATDYRVVVEPVKPAYSDKGDLYKGDQLLGNIYFTTNKTSPFRIAKDSYLWMSYSDDDGKTWSAPQDITPMVKADWMKFLGVGPGVGITLRTGPHKGRIVVPVYTTNRANHLNGSQSSRIIYSDDHGKTWHMGGGVNDNRTLYDGTVVDSSTMSNYYAQNTEASVVQLNNGDLKLFMRGLTEDLQVATSHDGGLTWDNNVERYDVPDVYVQMAATHTVQNGKEYILLANANGPGRKNGYIRVARVEEDGQLTWLHHHLIQEGEYAYNSLQQIGPDEFGLLYEHHAPGGVPYTLSFKKFNW
;
A
#
# COMPACT_ATOMS: atom_id res chain seq x y z
N ASP A 1 5.91 -28.05 -9.73
CA ASP A 1 5.79 -29.16 -8.80
C ASP A 1 7.18 -29.63 -8.34
N LEU A 2 7.41 -29.65 -7.05
CA LEU A 2 8.69 -30.09 -6.44
C LEU A 2 9.08 -31.52 -6.83
N LYS A 3 8.14 -32.35 -7.18
CA LYS A 3 8.39 -33.73 -7.63
C LYS A 3 9.24 -33.81 -8.89
N ASN A 4 9.25 -32.75 -9.69
CA ASN A 4 10.02 -32.69 -10.94
C ASN A 4 11.36 -31.96 -10.77
N ALA A 5 11.70 -31.57 -9.56
CA ALA A 5 12.96 -30.93 -9.25
C ALA A 5 14.00 -31.99 -8.89
N ASN A 6 15.14 -31.95 -9.56
CA ASN A 6 16.24 -32.88 -9.31
C ASN A 6 17.31 -32.19 -8.44
N PRO A 7 17.52 -32.62 -7.19
CA PRO A 7 18.63 -32.12 -6.40
C PRO A 7 19.94 -32.65 -6.98
N VAL A 8 20.83 -31.74 -7.32
CA VAL A 8 22.19 -32.07 -7.80
C VAL A 8 23.20 -32.04 -6.66
N LEU A 9 22.85 -31.38 -5.57
CA LEU A 9 23.63 -31.32 -4.36
C LEU A 9 22.69 -31.20 -3.18
N GLU A 10 22.94 -32.04 -2.14
CA GLU A 10 22.26 -31.98 -0.87
C GLU A 10 23.27 -32.09 0.25
N LYS A 11 23.13 -31.22 1.27
CA LYS A 11 23.92 -31.28 2.48
C LYS A 11 23.02 -31.01 3.67
N GLU A 12 23.02 -31.95 4.64
CA GLU A 12 22.11 -31.87 5.78
C GLU A 12 22.89 -31.88 7.10
N ASP A 13 22.31 -31.20 8.09
CA ASP A 13 22.74 -31.26 9.50
C ASP A 13 24.23 -31.04 9.70
N VAL A 14 24.70 -29.88 9.24
CA VAL A 14 26.11 -29.48 9.43
C VAL A 14 26.16 -28.16 10.21
N GLU A 15 27.33 -27.92 10.82
CA GLU A 15 27.61 -26.69 11.55
C GLU A 15 28.89 -26.06 11.04
N THR A 16 28.97 -24.73 11.15
CA THR A 16 30.18 -23.97 10.86
C THR A 16 30.67 -23.30 12.14
N ASN A 17 31.99 -23.07 12.21
CA ASN A 17 32.62 -22.44 13.36
C ASN A 17 33.57 -21.33 12.91
N ALA A 18 33.25 -20.10 13.28
CA ALA A 18 34.01 -18.91 12.89
C ALA A 18 35.36 -18.79 13.62
N ALA A 19 35.52 -19.37 14.81
CA ALA A 19 36.69 -19.17 15.66
C ALA A 19 37.99 -19.56 14.98
N ASN A 20 37.97 -20.61 14.12
CA ASN A 20 39.14 -21.10 13.41
C ASN A 20 39.02 -20.93 11.89
N GLY A 21 38.08 -20.11 11.43
CA GLY A 21 37.76 -19.95 10.00
C GLY A 21 37.26 -21.24 9.37
N GLN A 22 36.66 -22.13 10.16
CA GLN A 22 36.16 -23.41 9.68
C GLN A 22 34.91 -23.19 8.83
N ARG A 23 34.97 -23.74 7.64
CA ARG A 23 33.86 -23.77 6.68
C ARG A 23 33.48 -25.20 6.37
N VAL A 24 32.29 -25.40 5.87
CA VAL A 24 31.92 -26.67 5.26
C VAL A 24 32.40 -26.65 3.81
N ASP A 25 33.43 -27.43 3.49
CA ASP A 25 34.03 -27.47 2.15
C ASP A 25 33.21 -28.36 1.22
N LEU A 26 32.70 -27.77 0.15
CA LEU A 26 31.90 -28.44 -0.89
C LEU A 26 32.63 -28.43 -2.24
N SER A 27 33.93 -28.17 -2.27
CA SER A 27 34.69 -27.99 -3.51
C SER A 27 34.71 -29.25 -4.39
N SER A 28 34.53 -30.44 -3.80
CA SER A 28 34.40 -31.68 -4.57
C SER A 28 33.10 -31.71 -5.44
N GLU A 29 32.14 -30.88 -5.15
CA GLU A 29 30.86 -30.79 -5.89
C GLU A 29 30.88 -29.70 -6.97
N LEU A 30 31.96 -28.97 -7.10
CA LEU A 30 32.02 -27.77 -7.94
C LEU A 30 31.80 -28.07 -9.42
N ASP A 31 32.27 -29.21 -9.94
CA ASP A 31 32.08 -29.58 -11.34
C ASP A 31 30.60 -29.73 -11.70
N LYS A 32 29.79 -30.25 -10.80
CA LYS A 32 28.34 -30.32 -10.95
C LYS A 32 27.70 -28.91 -11.00
N LEU A 33 28.17 -28.03 -10.11
CA LEU A 33 27.65 -26.65 -10.01
C LEU A 33 27.99 -25.84 -11.26
N LYS A 34 29.17 -26.04 -11.87
CA LYS A 34 29.59 -25.35 -13.08
C LYS A 34 28.74 -25.70 -14.31
N GLN A 35 28.08 -26.84 -14.29
CA GLN A 35 27.24 -27.30 -15.42
C GLN A 35 25.83 -26.77 -15.39
N LEU A 36 25.42 -26.16 -14.26
CA LEU A 36 24.06 -25.65 -14.11
C LEU A 36 23.80 -24.43 -14.98
N LYS A 37 22.70 -24.45 -15.69
CA LYS A 37 22.17 -23.30 -16.46
C LYS A 37 21.08 -22.61 -15.64
N ASN A 38 19.87 -23.13 -15.65
CA ASN A 38 18.85 -22.76 -14.69
C ASN A 38 19.11 -23.50 -13.40
N ALA A 39 18.92 -22.84 -12.27
CA ALA A 39 19.21 -23.47 -10.98
C ALA A 39 18.44 -22.81 -9.86
N THR A 40 18.37 -23.54 -8.74
CA THR A 40 17.90 -23.02 -7.45
C THR A 40 18.90 -23.42 -6.39
N VAL A 41 19.27 -22.50 -5.52
CA VAL A 41 20.04 -22.76 -4.30
C VAL A 41 19.14 -22.44 -3.12
N HIS A 42 18.80 -23.44 -2.33
CA HIS A 42 17.93 -23.30 -1.15
C HIS A 42 18.70 -23.70 0.11
N MET A 43 18.67 -22.85 1.12
CA MET A 43 19.36 -23.10 2.37
C MET A 43 18.48 -22.80 3.58
N GLU A 44 18.46 -23.74 4.51
CA GLU A 44 17.77 -23.62 5.80
C GLU A 44 18.82 -23.58 6.91
N PHE A 45 18.80 -22.51 7.68
CA PHE A 45 19.88 -22.24 8.62
C PHE A 45 19.43 -21.45 9.83
N LYS A 46 20.21 -21.56 10.91
CA LYS A 46 20.04 -20.77 12.13
C LYS A 46 21.37 -20.09 12.43
N PRO A 47 21.45 -18.75 12.27
CA PRO A 47 22.65 -18.03 12.65
C PRO A 47 22.70 -17.86 14.16
N ASP A 48 23.91 -17.79 14.70
CA ASP A 48 24.10 -17.39 16.10
C ASP A 48 23.51 -16.00 16.30
N ALA A 49 22.86 -15.78 17.47
CA ALA A 49 22.28 -14.47 17.81
C ALA A 49 23.33 -13.35 17.84
N SER A 50 24.62 -13.69 18.05
CA SER A 50 25.75 -12.77 18.02
C SER A 50 26.53 -12.79 16.71
N ALA A 51 25.90 -13.19 15.60
CA ALA A 51 26.52 -13.27 14.28
C ALA A 51 27.18 -11.93 13.91
N PRO A 52 28.31 -11.96 13.17
CA PRO A 52 28.95 -10.73 12.73
C PRO A 52 28.06 -9.95 11.76
N ARG A 53 28.39 -8.68 11.56
CA ARG A 53 27.65 -7.79 10.70
C ARG A 53 27.49 -8.34 9.27
N PHE A 54 28.54 -8.94 8.73
CA PHE A 54 28.54 -9.56 7.40
C PHE A 54 29.04 -10.99 7.50
N TYR A 55 28.30 -11.94 6.92
CA TYR A 55 28.72 -13.33 6.88
C TYR A 55 28.16 -14.05 5.66
N ASN A 56 28.87 -15.10 5.25
CA ASN A 56 28.50 -15.96 4.13
C ASN A 56 27.55 -17.08 4.56
N LEU A 57 26.57 -17.36 3.72
CA LEU A 57 25.75 -18.58 3.82
C LEU A 57 26.31 -19.65 2.90
N PHE A 58 26.25 -19.46 1.61
CA PHE A 58 26.80 -20.34 0.57
C PHE A 58 27.59 -19.50 -0.41
N SER A 59 28.76 -20.00 -0.82
CA SER A 59 29.56 -19.31 -1.81
C SER A 59 30.34 -20.26 -2.70
N VAL A 60 30.67 -19.75 -3.88
CA VAL A 60 31.61 -20.33 -4.82
C VAL A 60 32.66 -19.26 -5.10
N SER A 61 33.92 -19.59 -5.01
CA SER A 61 35.00 -18.59 -5.05
C SER A 61 36.29 -19.15 -5.67
N SER A 62 37.30 -18.29 -5.83
CA SER A 62 38.61 -18.63 -6.30
C SER A 62 39.65 -18.40 -5.20
N ASP A 63 40.54 -19.36 -4.99
CA ASP A 63 41.66 -19.19 -4.06
C ASP A 63 42.82 -18.40 -4.65
N THR A 64 42.73 -18.00 -5.93
CA THR A 64 43.74 -17.18 -6.62
C THR A 64 43.18 -15.81 -7.06
N LYS A 65 41.89 -15.69 -7.29
CA LYS A 65 41.22 -14.44 -7.76
C LYS A 65 40.20 -13.96 -6.74
N GLU A 66 40.54 -12.91 -6.00
CA GLU A 66 39.71 -12.40 -4.92
C GLU A 66 38.33 -11.90 -5.37
N ASN A 67 38.19 -11.42 -6.60
CA ASN A 67 36.98 -10.75 -7.08
C ASN A 67 36.17 -11.57 -8.09
N GLU A 68 36.36 -12.89 -8.10
CA GLU A 68 35.55 -13.79 -8.90
C GLU A 68 34.83 -14.75 -7.94
N TYR A 69 33.53 -14.55 -7.76
CA TYR A 69 32.75 -15.35 -6.82
C TYR A 69 31.25 -15.18 -6.98
N PHE A 70 30.53 -16.17 -6.46
CA PHE A 70 29.11 -16.08 -6.17
C PHE A 70 28.90 -16.23 -4.67
N THR A 71 28.13 -15.32 -4.06
CA THR A 71 27.81 -15.40 -2.63
C THR A 71 26.33 -15.18 -2.36
N MET A 72 25.80 -16.01 -1.47
CA MET A 72 24.58 -15.74 -0.71
C MET A 72 25.06 -15.35 0.68
N SER A 73 24.75 -14.13 1.10
CA SER A 73 25.31 -13.52 2.31
C SER A 73 24.26 -12.78 3.11
N VAL A 74 24.65 -12.38 4.31
CA VAL A 74 23.80 -11.56 5.19
C VAL A 74 24.62 -10.35 5.64
N LEU A 75 24.09 -9.15 5.46
CA LEU A 75 24.65 -7.88 5.92
C LEU A 75 23.64 -7.16 6.81
N ASP A 76 23.98 -6.92 8.08
CA ASP A 76 23.07 -6.32 9.05
C ASP A 76 21.69 -7.01 9.04
N ASN A 77 21.71 -8.34 9.06
CA ASN A 77 20.54 -9.22 8.97
C ASN A 77 19.77 -9.15 7.63
N THR A 78 20.29 -8.46 6.64
CA THR A 78 19.70 -8.39 5.30
C THR A 78 20.30 -9.46 4.39
N ALA A 79 19.46 -10.30 3.80
CA ALA A 79 19.93 -11.32 2.85
C ALA A 79 20.33 -10.67 1.52
N LEU A 80 21.48 -11.08 0.99
CA LEU A 80 22.07 -10.53 -0.22
C LEU A 80 22.57 -11.62 -1.14
N ILE A 81 22.66 -11.29 -2.42
CA ILE A 81 23.41 -12.08 -3.42
C ILE A 81 24.40 -11.17 -4.14
N GLU A 82 25.54 -11.72 -4.48
CA GLU A 82 26.52 -11.06 -5.35
C GLU A 82 27.13 -12.09 -6.27
N GLY A 83 27.24 -11.77 -7.55
CA GLY A 83 27.95 -12.56 -8.54
C GLY A 83 28.95 -11.69 -9.27
N ARG A 84 30.20 -12.14 -9.37
CA ARG A 84 31.27 -11.44 -10.08
C ARG A 84 31.99 -12.41 -11.02
N GLY A 85 32.19 -11.95 -12.25
CA GLY A 85 32.87 -12.70 -13.28
C GLY A 85 34.40 -12.57 -13.23
N ALA A 86 35.08 -13.05 -14.28
CA ALA A 86 36.53 -13.15 -14.35
C ALA A 86 37.30 -11.83 -14.18
N ASN A 87 36.67 -10.72 -14.56
CA ASN A 87 37.22 -9.36 -14.43
C ASN A 87 36.58 -8.58 -13.28
N GLY A 88 35.93 -9.25 -12.36
CA GLY A 88 35.22 -8.62 -11.23
C GLY A 88 33.94 -7.93 -11.60
N GLU A 89 33.42 -8.10 -12.82
CA GLU A 89 32.18 -7.50 -13.29
C GLU A 89 30.97 -8.03 -12.53
N GLN A 90 30.08 -7.14 -12.16
CA GLN A 90 28.86 -7.48 -11.43
C GLN A 90 27.83 -8.15 -12.36
N PHE A 91 27.35 -9.32 -11.97
CA PHE A 91 26.32 -10.05 -12.72
C PHE A 91 24.92 -9.52 -12.45
N TYR A 92 24.66 -9.00 -11.27
CA TYR A 92 23.31 -8.63 -10.83
C TYR A 92 23.26 -7.16 -10.43
N ASP A 93 22.05 -6.59 -10.45
CA ASP A 93 21.86 -5.19 -10.04
C ASP A 93 22.19 -5.01 -8.56
N LYS A 94 22.76 -3.87 -8.22
CA LYS A 94 23.00 -3.51 -6.82
C LYS A 94 21.68 -3.18 -6.12
N TYR A 95 21.64 -3.45 -4.82
CA TYR A 95 20.51 -3.06 -4.01
C TYR A 95 20.46 -1.54 -3.85
N THR A 96 19.29 -0.96 -4.09
CA THR A 96 19.00 0.45 -3.80
C THR A 96 18.05 0.59 -2.62
N ASP A 97 17.28 -0.46 -2.30
CA ASP A 97 16.30 -0.52 -1.22
C ASP A 97 16.72 -1.57 -0.18
N ALA A 98 16.15 -1.51 1.00
CA ALA A 98 16.39 -2.51 2.04
C ALA A 98 15.63 -3.81 1.73
N PRO A 99 16.32 -4.90 1.35
CA PRO A 99 15.66 -6.20 1.16
C PRO A 99 15.22 -6.83 2.48
N LEU A 100 14.53 -7.96 2.39
CA LEU A 100 14.01 -8.66 3.56
C LEU A 100 15.12 -9.20 4.46
N LYS A 101 14.81 -9.30 5.75
CA LYS A 101 15.77 -9.63 6.80
C LYS A 101 15.67 -11.06 7.28
N VAL A 102 16.82 -11.61 7.60
CA VAL A 102 17.01 -12.86 8.35
C VAL A 102 16.83 -12.54 9.84
N ARG A 103 16.20 -13.46 10.56
CA ARG A 103 15.98 -13.34 12.01
C ARG A 103 17.13 -13.98 12.79
N PRO A 104 17.93 -13.21 13.55
CA PRO A 104 19.06 -13.75 14.32
C PRO A 104 18.59 -14.77 15.36
N GLY A 105 19.38 -15.81 15.55
CA GLY A 105 19.12 -16.86 16.55
C GLY A 105 17.91 -17.73 16.27
N GLN A 106 17.33 -17.64 15.07
CA GLN A 106 16.15 -18.40 14.66
C GLN A 106 16.40 -19.13 13.35
N TRP A 107 15.56 -20.13 13.06
CA TRP A 107 15.61 -20.81 11.78
C TRP A 107 15.09 -19.89 10.68
N ASN A 108 15.79 -19.87 9.56
CA ASN A 108 15.44 -19.10 8.37
C ASN A 108 15.67 -19.94 7.13
N SER A 109 15.03 -19.57 6.03
CA SER A 109 15.43 -20.04 4.71
C SER A 109 15.81 -18.87 3.82
N VAL A 110 16.81 -19.08 2.96
CA VAL A 110 17.17 -18.17 1.87
C VAL A 110 17.26 -18.99 0.60
N THR A 111 16.62 -18.52 -0.46
CA THR A 111 16.55 -19.24 -1.73
C THR A 111 16.91 -18.30 -2.87
N PHE A 112 17.83 -18.75 -3.72
CA PHE A 112 18.22 -18.04 -4.94
C PHE A 112 17.78 -18.87 -6.14
N THR A 113 17.21 -18.21 -7.16
CA THR A 113 16.88 -18.84 -8.45
C THR A 113 17.53 -18.08 -9.59
N VAL A 114 17.97 -18.80 -10.62
CA VAL A 114 18.52 -18.21 -11.84
C VAL A 114 17.89 -18.87 -13.05
N GLU A 115 17.49 -18.03 -14.02
CA GLU A 115 16.89 -18.42 -15.28
C GLU A 115 17.71 -17.84 -16.42
N GLN A 116 17.99 -18.68 -17.41
CA GLN A 116 18.72 -18.27 -18.61
C GLN A 116 17.83 -17.41 -19.54
N PRO A 117 18.44 -16.63 -20.45
CA PRO A 117 17.68 -15.84 -21.41
C PRO A 117 16.66 -16.63 -22.21
N THR A 118 15.48 -16.05 -22.39
CA THR A 118 14.39 -16.54 -23.23
C THR A 118 13.82 -15.36 -24.01
N ALA A 119 12.81 -15.60 -24.87
CA ALA A 119 12.13 -14.53 -25.59
C ALA A 119 11.43 -13.55 -24.65
N GLU A 120 10.83 -14.06 -23.55
CA GLU A 120 10.15 -13.23 -22.54
C GLU A 120 11.14 -12.58 -21.57
N LEU A 121 12.31 -13.18 -21.39
CA LEU A 121 13.36 -12.71 -20.49
C LEU A 121 14.67 -12.57 -21.28
N PRO A 122 14.82 -11.48 -22.06
CA PRO A 122 15.95 -11.39 -23.03
C PRO A 122 17.34 -11.52 -22.42
N HIS A 123 17.48 -11.18 -21.14
CA HIS A 123 18.77 -11.26 -20.44
C HIS A 123 18.78 -12.29 -19.32
N GLY A 124 17.69 -13.03 -19.14
CA GLY A 124 17.53 -13.93 -17.99
C GLY A 124 17.01 -13.20 -16.76
N ARG A 125 16.96 -13.91 -15.65
CA ARG A 125 16.42 -13.38 -14.40
C ARG A 125 17.02 -14.11 -13.20
N VAL A 126 17.32 -13.38 -12.14
CA VAL A 126 17.58 -13.96 -10.83
C VAL A 126 16.60 -13.44 -9.80
N ARG A 127 16.25 -14.29 -8.85
CA ARG A 127 15.38 -13.95 -7.74
C ARG A 127 16.00 -14.42 -6.43
N LEU A 128 15.76 -13.66 -5.38
CA LEU A 128 16.17 -13.99 -4.01
C LEU A 128 14.93 -13.98 -3.11
N TYR A 129 14.76 -15.05 -2.34
CA TYR A 129 13.67 -15.23 -1.41
C TYR A 129 14.20 -15.37 0.00
N VAL A 130 13.49 -14.79 0.96
CA VAL A 130 13.77 -14.94 2.40
C VAL A 130 12.54 -15.50 3.06
N ASN A 131 12.68 -16.64 3.73
CA ASN A 131 11.56 -17.33 4.39
C ASN A 131 10.37 -17.55 3.45
N GLY A 132 10.65 -17.89 2.20
CA GLY A 132 9.66 -18.18 1.18
C GLY A 132 9.06 -16.97 0.48
N VAL A 133 9.47 -15.76 0.86
CA VAL A 133 8.92 -14.51 0.35
C VAL A 133 9.92 -13.84 -0.58
N LEU A 134 9.46 -13.41 -1.77
CA LEU A 134 10.33 -12.75 -2.74
C LEU A 134 10.87 -11.44 -2.18
N SER A 135 12.21 -11.37 -2.08
CA SER A 135 12.91 -10.20 -1.59
C SER A 135 13.46 -9.34 -2.74
N ARG A 136 13.91 -9.96 -3.81
CA ARG A 136 14.56 -9.24 -4.89
C ARG A 136 14.47 -9.97 -6.21
N THR A 137 14.36 -9.19 -7.29
CA THR A 137 14.49 -9.63 -8.68
C THR A 137 15.55 -8.77 -9.38
N SER A 138 16.42 -9.39 -10.18
CA SER A 138 17.27 -8.69 -11.14
C SER A 138 17.06 -9.29 -12.53
N LEU A 139 16.82 -8.41 -13.50
CA LEU A 139 16.65 -8.76 -14.90
C LEU A 139 17.92 -8.48 -15.72
N LYS A 140 19.05 -8.22 -15.07
CA LYS A 140 20.30 -7.85 -15.72
C LYS A 140 20.95 -9.01 -16.47
N SER A 141 20.98 -10.18 -15.85
CA SER A 141 21.57 -11.38 -16.48
C SER A 141 21.11 -12.67 -15.81
N GLY A 142 21.28 -13.78 -16.52
CA GLY A 142 21.19 -15.13 -15.99
C GLY A 142 22.55 -15.76 -15.73
N ASN A 143 23.59 -14.96 -15.58
CA ASN A 143 24.94 -15.45 -15.28
C ASN A 143 24.99 -16.13 -13.91
N PHE A 144 25.78 -17.16 -13.84
CA PHE A 144 25.92 -17.97 -12.63
C PHE A 144 27.32 -18.62 -12.60
N ILE A 145 27.48 -19.68 -11.85
CA ILE A 145 28.79 -20.35 -11.65
C ILE A 145 29.44 -20.76 -12.97
N LYS A 146 28.65 -21.19 -13.97
CA LYS A 146 29.15 -21.49 -15.31
C LYS A 146 29.91 -20.34 -15.98
N ASP A 147 29.65 -19.12 -15.55
CA ASP A 147 30.23 -17.89 -16.10
C ASP A 147 31.39 -17.37 -15.26
N MET A 148 31.92 -18.20 -14.36
CA MET A 148 33.05 -17.94 -13.46
C MET A 148 34.18 -18.95 -13.75
N PRO A 149 35.03 -18.69 -14.76
CA PRO A 149 35.98 -19.72 -15.23
C PRO A 149 37.05 -20.16 -14.20
N ASP A 150 37.43 -19.29 -13.29
CA ASP A 150 38.56 -19.55 -12.38
C ASP A 150 38.13 -19.94 -10.95
N VAL A 151 36.84 -20.09 -10.69
CA VAL A 151 36.41 -20.55 -9.36
C VAL A 151 36.80 -22.02 -9.15
N ASN A 152 37.31 -22.32 -7.98
CA ASN A 152 37.76 -23.65 -7.60
C ASN A 152 37.37 -24.04 -6.17
N GLN A 153 36.57 -23.21 -5.49
CA GLN A 153 36.12 -23.45 -4.13
C GLN A 153 34.57 -23.33 -4.06
N ALA A 154 33.96 -24.18 -3.25
CA ALA A 154 32.57 -24.08 -2.87
C ALA A 154 32.45 -24.40 -1.38
N GLN A 155 31.61 -23.65 -0.64
CA GLN A 155 31.53 -23.76 0.81
C GLN A 155 30.29 -23.17 1.45
N LEU A 156 30.10 -23.54 2.71
CA LEU A 156 29.11 -22.92 3.62
C LEU A 156 29.82 -22.22 4.78
N GLY A 157 29.27 -21.10 5.24
CA GLY A 157 29.63 -20.45 6.50
C GLY A 157 30.91 -19.66 6.53
N ALA A 158 31.69 -19.67 5.45
CA ALA A 158 32.87 -18.83 5.21
C ALA A 158 33.21 -18.89 3.73
N THR A 159 34.02 -17.97 3.26
CA THR A 159 34.45 -17.92 1.85
C THR A 159 35.96 -17.90 1.77
N LYS A 160 36.53 -18.85 1.04
CA LYS A 160 37.93 -18.80 0.67
C LYS A 160 38.11 -17.88 -0.53
N ARG A 161 38.65 -16.70 -0.28
CA ARG A 161 38.76 -15.61 -1.24
C ARG A 161 40.23 -15.25 -1.43
N GLY A 162 40.79 -15.60 -2.57
CA GLY A 162 42.24 -15.60 -2.70
C GLY A 162 42.85 -16.54 -1.68
N ASN A 163 43.95 -16.15 -1.05
CA ASN A 163 44.59 -16.95 -0.02
C ASN A 163 44.00 -16.77 1.41
N LYS A 164 42.87 -16.07 1.54
CA LYS A 164 42.24 -15.76 2.84
C LYS A 164 40.91 -16.47 2.98
N THR A 165 40.58 -16.85 4.21
CA THR A 165 39.20 -17.24 4.58
C THR A 165 38.51 -16.07 5.27
N VAL A 166 37.40 -15.61 4.69
CA VAL A 166 36.69 -14.40 5.12
C VAL A 166 35.20 -14.72 5.32
N TRP A 167 34.49 -13.78 5.91
CA TRP A 167 33.04 -13.82 6.05
C TRP A 167 32.50 -15.00 6.84
N SER A 168 33.28 -15.41 7.86
CA SER A 168 32.96 -16.56 8.69
C SER A 168 31.83 -16.28 9.67
N SER A 169 31.05 -17.29 10.00
CA SER A 169 30.00 -17.23 11.02
C SER A 169 29.76 -18.61 11.63
N ASN A 170 29.12 -18.61 12.81
CA ASN A 170 28.61 -19.82 13.43
C ASN A 170 27.20 -20.06 12.94
N LEU A 171 26.98 -21.06 12.14
CA LEU A 171 25.71 -21.44 11.58
C LEU A 171 25.38 -22.89 11.95
N GLN A 172 24.12 -23.12 12.31
CA GLN A 172 23.54 -24.44 12.21
C GLN A 172 22.83 -24.50 10.84
N VAL A 173 23.19 -25.49 10.03
CA VAL A 173 22.60 -25.66 8.69
C VAL A 173 21.80 -26.96 8.71
N ARG A 174 20.48 -26.85 8.57
CA ARG A 174 19.61 -28.02 8.49
C ARG A 174 19.65 -28.63 7.10
N ASN A 175 19.67 -27.77 6.08
CA ASN A 175 19.63 -28.22 4.70
C ASN A 175 20.24 -27.19 3.77
N LEU A 176 21.05 -27.68 2.82
CA LEU A 176 21.41 -26.98 1.58
C LEU A 176 20.98 -27.89 0.44
N THR A 177 20.13 -27.41 -0.46
CA THR A 177 19.74 -28.15 -1.67
C THR A 177 19.95 -27.27 -2.89
N VAL A 178 20.61 -27.82 -3.90
CA VAL A 178 20.77 -27.17 -5.20
C VAL A 178 20.00 -27.98 -6.23
N TYR A 179 19.11 -27.34 -6.96
CA TYR A 179 18.31 -27.94 -8.01
C TYR A 179 18.78 -27.51 -9.40
N ASP A 180 18.53 -28.33 -10.40
CA ASP A 180 18.92 -28.08 -11.81
C ASP A 180 17.86 -27.31 -12.61
N ARG A 181 16.88 -26.73 -11.96
CA ARG A 181 15.92 -25.79 -12.54
C ARG A 181 15.57 -24.67 -11.56
N ALA A 182 15.04 -23.57 -12.07
CA ALA A 182 14.53 -22.49 -11.24
C ALA A 182 13.17 -22.90 -10.71
N LEU A 183 13.03 -22.96 -9.37
CA LEU A 183 11.74 -23.16 -8.73
C LEU A 183 10.86 -21.92 -8.95
N SER A 184 9.55 -22.14 -9.12
CA SER A 184 8.59 -21.05 -9.16
C SER A 184 8.41 -20.41 -7.77
N PRO A 185 7.87 -19.19 -7.69
CA PRO A 185 7.57 -18.59 -6.39
C PRO A 185 6.73 -19.47 -5.47
N ASP A 186 5.73 -20.16 -6.00
CA ASP A 186 4.90 -21.08 -5.22
C ASP A 186 5.68 -22.28 -4.72
N GLU A 187 6.57 -22.82 -5.53
CA GLU A 187 7.44 -23.93 -5.14
C GLU A 187 8.43 -23.51 -4.04
N VAL A 188 8.99 -22.31 -4.14
CA VAL A 188 9.88 -21.78 -3.10
C VAL A 188 9.14 -21.61 -1.80
N GLN A 189 7.93 -21.07 -1.84
CA GLN A 189 7.08 -20.94 -0.66
C GLN A 189 6.82 -22.28 -0.02
N THR A 190 6.36 -23.25 -0.81
CA THR A 190 6.11 -24.63 -0.35
C THR A 190 7.35 -25.25 0.28
N ARG A 191 8.50 -25.11 -0.36
CA ARG A 191 9.76 -25.66 0.13
C ARG A 191 10.19 -25.03 1.45
N SER A 192 10.02 -23.72 1.59
CA SER A 192 10.40 -22.97 2.79
C SER A 192 9.51 -23.27 4.00
N GLN A 193 8.30 -23.76 3.78
CA GLN A 193 7.36 -24.09 4.85
C GLN A 193 7.54 -25.51 5.38
N LEU A 194 8.22 -26.39 4.62
CA LEU A 194 8.30 -27.80 4.92
C LEU A 194 8.95 -28.15 6.26
N PHE A 195 9.68 -27.24 6.87
CA PHE A 195 10.41 -27.59 8.09
C PHE A 195 9.98 -26.79 9.33
N GLU A 196 9.28 -25.68 9.20
CA GLU A 196 8.86 -24.87 10.35
C GLU A 196 7.40 -24.99 10.71
N ARG A 197 6.56 -25.38 9.78
CA ARG A 197 5.11 -25.39 9.99
C ARG A 197 4.53 -26.71 9.49
N GLY A 198 4.44 -27.68 10.38
CA GLY A 198 4.02 -29.04 10.06
C GLY A 198 2.62 -29.21 9.51
N ASP A 199 1.73 -28.24 9.64
CA ASP A 199 0.37 -28.37 9.18
C ASP A 199 -0.07 -27.12 8.54
N LEU A 200 0.13 -26.99 7.31
CA LEU A 200 -0.42 -25.89 6.59
C LEU A 200 -1.67 -26.31 5.86
N GLU A 201 -2.76 -25.96 6.47
CA GLU A 201 -4.03 -25.86 5.74
C GLU A 201 -3.89 -24.78 4.70
N GLN A 202 -3.03 -25.02 3.76
CA GLN A 202 -2.42 -24.13 3.18
C GLN A 202 -2.70 -23.73 1.92
N LYS A 203 -2.96 -23.22 1.32
CA LYS A 203 -3.05 -22.85 -0.07
C LYS A 203 -4.35 -22.14 -0.32
N LEU A 204 -4.29 -21.10 -1.09
CA LEU A 204 -5.28 -20.93 -2.15
C LEU A 204 -5.48 -22.34 -2.71
N PRO A 205 -6.68 -22.89 -2.76
CA PRO A 205 -6.86 -24.30 -3.06
C PRO A 205 -6.13 -24.77 -4.31
N GLU A 206 -5.73 -26.02 -4.30
CA GLU A 206 -5.19 -26.65 -5.47
C GLU A 206 -6.14 -26.41 -6.66
N GLY A 207 -5.68 -25.70 -7.67
CA GLY A 207 -6.53 -25.27 -8.79
C GLY A 207 -6.99 -23.81 -8.74
N ALA A 208 -6.67 -23.05 -7.70
CA ALA A 208 -6.91 -21.60 -7.70
C ALA A 208 -6.24 -20.96 -8.91
N LYS A 209 -7.00 -20.16 -9.64
CA LYS A 209 -6.52 -19.53 -10.85
C LYS A 209 -6.47 -18.03 -10.65
N VAL A 210 -5.35 -17.44 -11.07
CA VAL A 210 -5.20 -16.00 -11.17
C VAL A 210 -5.33 -15.62 -12.65
N THR A 211 -6.18 -14.65 -12.96
CA THR A 211 -6.35 -14.19 -14.33
C THR A 211 -5.16 -13.35 -14.78
N GLU A 212 -5.04 -13.16 -16.10
CA GLU A 212 -4.09 -12.21 -16.65
C GLU A 212 -4.44 -10.78 -16.21
N LYS A 213 -3.43 -9.93 -16.20
CA LYS A 213 -3.56 -8.52 -15.86
C LYS A 213 -4.37 -7.78 -16.93
N GLU A 214 -5.34 -6.97 -16.48
CA GLU A 214 -6.13 -6.12 -17.34
C GLU A 214 -5.99 -4.66 -16.86
N ASP A 215 -5.61 -3.75 -17.75
CA ASP A 215 -5.44 -2.35 -17.42
C ASP A 215 -6.80 -1.65 -17.49
N VAL A 216 -7.31 -1.21 -16.33
CA VAL A 216 -8.62 -0.55 -16.23
C VAL A 216 -8.51 0.95 -16.47
N PHE A 217 -7.50 1.57 -15.83
CA PHE A 217 -7.18 2.97 -16.05
C PHE A 217 -5.73 3.06 -16.50
N GLU A 218 -5.52 3.31 -17.78
CA GLU A 218 -4.18 3.43 -18.34
C GLU A 218 -3.68 4.87 -18.22
N GLY A 219 -2.60 5.07 -17.45
CA GLY A 219 -1.87 6.33 -17.42
C GLY A 219 -1.05 6.53 -18.70
N GLY A 220 -0.25 7.59 -18.71
CA GLY A 220 0.69 7.85 -19.81
C GLY A 220 1.86 6.87 -19.81
N ARG A 221 2.71 6.99 -20.83
CA ARG A 221 3.92 6.16 -20.99
C ARG A 221 5.10 7.04 -21.39
N ASN A 222 6.30 6.62 -21.02
CA ASN A 222 7.52 7.36 -21.36
C ASN A 222 7.45 8.83 -20.93
N ASN A 223 6.89 9.09 -19.75
CA ASN A 223 6.71 10.41 -19.19
C ASN A 223 5.81 11.35 -20.01
N GLN A 224 4.97 10.79 -20.90
CA GLN A 224 3.99 11.53 -21.69
C GLN A 224 2.57 11.18 -21.23
N PRO A 225 1.61 12.12 -21.31
CA PRO A 225 0.23 11.83 -20.99
C PRO A 225 -0.37 10.83 -22.00
N ASN A 226 -1.47 10.20 -21.60
CA ASN A 226 -2.24 9.34 -22.51
C ASN A 226 -3.01 10.19 -23.53
N LYS A 227 -3.79 9.53 -24.41
CA LYS A 227 -4.60 10.20 -25.47
C LYS A 227 -5.60 11.24 -24.93
N ASP A 228 -6.01 11.11 -23.66
CA ASP A 228 -6.97 12.01 -23.02
C ASP A 228 -6.28 13.12 -22.20
N GLY A 229 -4.97 13.22 -22.30
CA GLY A 229 -4.18 14.22 -21.56
C GLY A 229 -3.94 13.86 -20.10
N ILE A 230 -4.14 12.59 -19.71
CA ILE A 230 -3.97 12.12 -18.34
C ILE A 230 -2.61 11.45 -18.19
N LYS A 231 -1.81 11.92 -17.25
CA LYS A 231 -0.49 11.37 -17.03
C LYS A 231 -0.49 10.14 -16.15
N SER A 232 -1.29 10.14 -15.08
CA SER A 232 -1.28 9.06 -14.09
C SER A 232 -2.67 8.81 -13.52
N TYR A 233 -2.98 7.54 -13.26
CA TYR A 233 -4.12 7.14 -12.43
C TYR A 233 -3.58 6.50 -11.17
N ARG A 234 -4.05 6.95 -10.02
CA ARG A 234 -3.61 6.42 -8.74
C ARG A 234 -4.78 6.16 -7.81
N ILE A 235 -4.50 5.50 -6.69
CA ILE A 235 -5.38 5.33 -5.52
C ILE A 235 -6.62 4.53 -5.87
N PRO A 236 -6.47 3.20 -6.06
CA PRO A 236 -7.58 2.35 -6.46
C PRO A 236 -8.62 2.19 -5.36
N ALA A 237 -9.88 2.15 -5.76
CA ALA A 237 -11.01 1.74 -4.95
C ALA A 237 -11.85 0.77 -5.78
N LEU A 238 -12.06 -0.44 -5.29
CA LEU A 238 -12.83 -1.47 -5.97
C LEU A 238 -14.00 -1.87 -5.09
N LEU A 239 -15.22 -1.63 -5.58
CA LEU A 239 -16.45 -1.98 -4.89
C LEU A 239 -17.28 -2.93 -5.73
N LYS A 240 -17.77 -4.01 -5.14
CA LYS A 240 -18.84 -4.82 -5.72
C LYS A 240 -20.17 -4.34 -5.13
N THR A 241 -21.09 -3.92 -6.00
CA THR A 241 -22.42 -3.47 -5.57
C THR A 241 -23.36 -4.65 -5.38
N ASP A 242 -24.50 -4.40 -4.71
CA ASP A 242 -25.55 -5.41 -4.50
C ASP A 242 -26.11 -5.98 -5.81
N LYS A 243 -26.06 -5.20 -6.88
CA LYS A 243 -26.46 -5.67 -8.23
C LYS A 243 -25.39 -6.52 -8.91
N GLY A 244 -24.21 -6.67 -8.29
CA GLY A 244 -23.10 -7.41 -8.88
C GLY A 244 -22.21 -6.59 -9.80
N THR A 245 -22.45 -5.28 -9.91
CA THR A 245 -21.56 -4.39 -10.66
C THR A 245 -20.26 -4.19 -9.92
N LEU A 246 -19.14 -4.22 -10.65
CA LEU A 246 -17.86 -3.77 -10.11
C LEU A 246 -17.66 -2.30 -10.45
N ILE A 247 -17.34 -1.51 -9.43
CA ILE A 247 -16.98 -0.10 -9.59
C ILE A 247 -15.52 0.06 -9.25
N ALA A 248 -14.73 0.51 -10.23
CA ALA A 248 -13.32 0.86 -10.05
C ALA A 248 -13.21 2.37 -9.94
N GLY A 249 -12.71 2.86 -8.81
CA GLY A 249 -12.48 4.28 -8.58
C GLY A 249 -11.01 4.64 -8.61
N ALA A 250 -10.70 5.87 -8.94
CA ALA A 250 -9.34 6.36 -9.06
C ALA A 250 -9.24 7.88 -8.91
N ASP A 251 -8.03 8.33 -8.56
CA ASP A 251 -7.57 9.68 -8.81
C ASP A 251 -7.16 9.80 -10.27
N GLU A 252 -7.76 10.74 -11.00
CA GLU A 252 -7.29 11.10 -12.33
C GLU A 252 -6.30 12.26 -12.20
N ARG A 253 -5.01 11.95 -12.35
CA ARG A 253 -3.90 12.90 -12.16
C ARG A 253 -3.35 13.32 -13.50
N ARG A 254 -3.65 14.53 -13.93
CA ARG A 254 -3.37 14.95 -15.31
C ARG A 254 -1.93 15.35 -15.54
N LEU A 255 -1.30 16.03 -14.59
CA LEU A 255 0.02 16.64 -14.80
C LEU A 255 1.18 15.76 -14.40
N HIS A 256 1.03 15.00 -13.33
CA HIS A 256 2.06 14.15 -12.74
C HIS A 256 1.43 13.18 -11.74
N SER A 257 2.22 12.28 -11.19
CA SER A 257 1.77 11.29 -10.19
C SER A 257 1.78 11.81 -8.75
N SER A 258 2.22 13.04 -8.51
CA SER A 258 2.28 13.62 -7.16
C SER A 258 0.88 13.91 -6.58
N ASP A 259 0.84 14.12 -5.25
CA ASP A 259 -0.39 14.27 -4.48
C ASP A 259 -0.92 15.70 -4.48
N TRP A 260 -0.76 16.40 -5.56
CA TRP A 260 -1.22 17.78 -5.75
C TRP A 260 -1.33 18.09 -7.23
N GLY A 261 -1.89 19.24 -7.57
CA GLY A 261 -2.05 19.67 -8.94
C GLY A 261 -3.47 19.39 -9.46
N ASP A 262 -3.58 19.04 -10.71
CA ASP A 262 -4.85 18.83 -11.41
C ASP A 262 -5.34 17.39 -11.20
N ILE A 263 -6.14 17.17 -10.16
CA ILE A 263 -6.65 15.83 -9.78
C ILE A 263 -8.17 15.86 -9.62
N GLY A 264 -8.85 14.91 -10.25
CA GLY A 264 -10.28 14.68 -10.09
C GLY A 264 -10.59 13.23 -9.71
N MET A 265 -11.84 13.00 -9.25
CA MET A 265 -12.33 11.67 -8.86
C MET A 265 -13.12 11.05 -10.00
N VAL A 266 -12.72 9.85 -10.42
CA VAL A 266 -13.36 9.14 -11.54
C VAL A 266 -13.65 7.69 -11.18
N ILE A 267 -14.64 7.10 -11.87
CA ILE A 267 -14.94 5.67 -11.78
C ILE A 267 -15.15 5.07 -13.17
N ARG A 268 -15.01 3.76 -13.26
CA ARG A 268 -15.49 2.93 -14.36
C ARG A 268 -16.29 1.76 -13.81
N ARG A 269 -17.26 1.29 -14.54
CA ARG A 269 -18.17 0.23 -14.13
C ARG A 269 -18.02 -1.00 -14.99
N SER A 270 -18.08 -2.17 -14.38
CA SER A 270 -18.14 -3.45 -15.10
C SER A 270 -19.41 -4.18 -14.70
N GLU A 271 -20.22 -4.58 -15.69
CA GLU A 271 -21.44 -5.36 -15.49
C GLU A 271 -21.23 -6.85 -15.80
N ASP A 272 -20.03 -7.24 -16.20
CA ASP A 272 -19.67 -8.61 -16.60
C ASP A 272 -18.52 -9.19 -15.76
N ASN A 273 -18.50 -8.82 -14.49
CA ASN A 273 -17.53 -9.32 -13.49
C ASN A 273 -16.07 -9.03 -13.86
N GLY A 274 -15.82 -7.84 -14.41
CA GLY A 274 -14.48 -7.35 -14.69
C GLY A 274 -13.91 -7.73 -16.06
N LYS A 275 -14.72 -8.35 -16.94
CA LYS A 275 -14.25 -8.67 -18.30
C LYS A 275 -14.14 -7.42 -19.16
N THR A 276 -15.14 -6.54 -19.08
CA THR A 276 -15.14 -5.26 -19.78
C THR A 276 -15.56 -4.14 -18.84
N TRP A 277 -15.09 -2.93 -19.13
CA TRP A 277 -15.32 -1.75 -18.31
C TRP A 277 -15.96 -0.66 -19.16
N GLY A 278 -17.00 -0.02 -18.62
CA GLY A 278 -17.69 1.09 -19.28
C GLY A 278 -16.86 2.36 -19.34
N ASP A 279 -17.45 3.39 -19.91
CA ASP A 279 -16.81 4.70 -20.03
C ASP A 279 -16.51 5.30 -18.66
N ARG A 280 -15.49 6.15 -18.62
CA ARG A 280 -15.10 6.90 -17.44
C ARG A 280 -16.22 7.86 -17.02
N VAL A 281 -16.61 7.80 -15.76
CA VAL A 281 -17.55 8.72 -15.13
C VAL A 281 -16.80 9.60 -14.15
N THR A 282 -16.85 10.91 -14.32
CA THR A 282 -16.21 11.85 -13.40
C THR A 282 -17.17 12.20 -12.28
N ILE A 283 -16.80 11.93 -11.04
CA ILE A 283 -17.59 12.27 -9.86
C ILE A 283 -17.47 13.76 -9.58
N THR A 284 -16.25 14.26 -9.44
CA THR A 284 -15.96 15.69 -9.25
C THR A 284 -14.68 16.08 -9.93
N ASN A 285 -14.62 17.36 -10.35
CA ASN A 285 -13.45 17.93 -10.92
C ASN A 285 -13.44 19.45 -10.73
N LEU A 286 -12.58 19.94 -9.86
CA LEU A 286 -12.52 21.36 -9.50
C LEU A 286 -11.65 22.21 -10.43
N ARG A 287 -10.97 21.59 -11.39
CA ARG A 287 -9.95 22.25 -12.21
C ARG A 287 -10.47 23.12 -13.34
N ASP A 288 -11.71 22.89 -13.77
CA ASP A 288 -12.23 23.50 -15.00
C ASP A 288 -12.81 24.91 -14.76
N ASN A 289 -12.06 25.75 -14.04
CA ASN A 289 -12.40 27.16 -13.95
C ASN A 289 -11.46 27.94 -14.88
N PRO A 290 -11.95 28.51 -15.98
CA PRO A 290 -11.09 29.17 -16.98
C PRO A 290 -10.39 30.43 -16.50
N LYS A 291 -10.78 30.98 -15.35
CA LYS A 291 -10.13 32.15 -14.75
C LYS A 291 -9.12 31.79 -13.69
N ALA A 292 -9.02 30.50 -13.42
CA ALA A 292 -8.25 30.04 -12.30
C ALA A 292 -7.03 29.32 -12.76
N SER A 293 -6.01 29.42 -12.23
CA SER A 293 -4.81 28.66 -12.07
C SER A 293 -4.04 28.30 -13.32
N ASP A 294 -2.85 28.67 -13.26
CA ASP A 294 -1.76 27.96 -13.90
C ASP A 294 -1.58 26.61 -13.16
N PRO A 295 -1.85 25.48 -13.80
CA PRO A 295 -1.69 24.16 -13.14
C PRO A 295 -0.27 23.90 -12.65
N SER A 296 0.73 24.62 -13.17
CA SER A 296 2.11 24.50 -12.72
C SER A 296 2.33 25.01 -11.30
N ILE A 297 1.44 25.85 -10.79
CA ILE A 297 1.50 26.36 -9.40
C ILE A 297 0.44 25.70 -8.49
N GLY A 298 -0.34 24.81 -9.03
CA GLY A 298 -1.33 24.05 -8.31
C GLY A 298 -2.77 24.32 -8.77
N SER A 299 -3.66 23.44 -8.38
CA SER A 299 -5.11 23.63 -8.50
C SER A 299 -5.77 23.11 -7.24
N PRO A 300 -7.05 23.44 -6.96
CA PRO A 300 -7.78 22.72 -5.94
C PRO A 300 -7.94 21.27 -6.39
N VAL A 301 -7.85 20.34 -5.44
CA VAL A 301 -7.82 18.91 -5.73
C VAL A 301 -8.88 18.17 -4.95
N ASN A 302 -9.45 17.14 -5.58
CA ASN A 302 -10.03 16.01 -4.87
C ASN A 302 -9.08 14.85 -5.00
N ILE A 303 -8.80 14.17 -3.91
CA ILE A 303 -7.74 13.16 -3.83
C ILE A 303 -8.12 12.07 -2.84
N ASP A 304 -7.72 10.84 -3.13
CA ASP A 304 -7.94 9.65 -2.31
C ASP A 304 -9.43 9.37 -2.06
N MET A 305 -9.93 8.28 -2.60
CA MET A 305 -11.34 7.95 -2.53
C MET A 305 -11.57 6.65 -1.77
N THR A 306 -12.60 6.64 -0.93
CA THR A 306 -13.15 5.44 -0.32
C THR A 306 -14.58 5.25 -0.82
N LEU A 307 -14.86 4.06 -1.38
CA LEU A 307 -16.20 3.66 -1.80
C LEU A 307 -16.83 2.73 -0.76
N THR A 308 -18.12 2.89 -0.52
CA THR A 308 -18.90 1.96 0.30
C THR A 308 -20.35 2.00 -0.11
N GLN A 309 -21.10 0.93 0.13
CA GLN A 309 -22.53 0.86 -0.18
C GLN A 309 -23.33 0.56 1.09
N ASP A 310 -24.42 1.30 1.28
CA ASP A 310 -25.42 0.97 2.28
C ASP A 310 -26.32 -0.15 1.70
N PRO A 311 -26.33 -1.36 2.29
CA PRO A 311 -27.11 -2.48 1.75
C PRO A 311 -28.61 -2.27 1.86
N GLU A 312 -29.08 -1.41 2.75
CA GLU A 312 -30.49 -1.13 2.94
C GLU A 312 -31.06 -0.19 1.89
N THR A 313 -30.47 0.97 1.71
CA THR A 313 -30.92 1.99 0.73
C THR A 313 -30.34 1.76 -0.66
N LYS A 314 -29.30 0.92 -0.78
CA LYS A 314 -28.51 0.68 -2.00
C LYS A 314 -27.66 1.88 -2.41
N ARG A 315 -27.69 2.97 -1.66
CA ARG A 315 -26.88 4.16 -1.94
C ARG A 315 -25.41 3.84 -1.82
N ILE A 316 -24.63 4.28 -2.82
CA ILE A 316 -23.18 4.16 -2.84
C ILE A 316 -22.60 5.51 -2.45
N PHE A 317 -21.63 5.50 -1.53
CA PHE A 317 -20.92 6.68 -1.08
C PHE A 317 -19.50 6.69 -1.61
N ALA A 318 -19.06 7.84 -2.11
CA ALA A 318 -17.67 8.15 -2.37
C ALA A 318 -17.26 9.26 -1.42
N ILE A 319 -16.30 8.98 -0.56
CA ILE A 319 -15.74 9.95 0.39
C ILE A 319 -14.29 10.18 -0.01
N TYR A 320 -13.89 11.44 -0.11
CA TYR A 320 -12.58 11.81 -0.61
C TYR A 320 -12.11 13.13 0.00
N ASP A 321 -10.80 13.35 -0.05
CA ASP A 321 -10.18 14.54 0.48
C ASP A 321 -10.32 15.69 -0.52
N MET A 322 -10.39 16.91 0.01
CA MET A 322 -10.34 18.14 -0.77
C MET A 322 -9.32 19.09 -0.15
N PHE A 323 -8.46 19.63 -1.00
CA PHE A 323 -7.56 20.72 -0.63
C PHE A 323 -7.77 21.89 -1.58
N PRO A 324 -7.77 23.14 -1.07
CA PRO A 324 -7.72 24.31 -1.95
C PRO A 324 -6.42 24.33 -2.76
N GLU A 325 -6.35 25.23 -3.73
CA GLU A 325 -5.19 25.39 -4.60
C GLU A 325 -3.88 25.44 -3.80
N GLY A 326 -2.90 24.66 -4.22
CA GLY A 326 -1.61 24.54 -3.55
C GLY A 326 -1.02 23.15 -3.74
N LYS A 327 -0.15 22.74 -2.84
CA LYS A 327 0.54 21.44 -2.89
C LYS A 327 -0.10 20.40 -1.94
N GLY A 328 -1.41 20.46 -1.72
CA GLY A 328 -2.14 19.51 -0.87
C GLY A 328 -1.59 19.51 0.56
N ILE A 329 -1.41 18.31 1.13
CA ILE A 329 -0.88 18.16 2.49
C ILE A 329 0.52 18.77 2.64
N PHE A 330 1.33 18.74 1.58
CA PHE A 330 2.69 19.28 1.60
C PHE A 330 2.72 20.82 1.58
N GLY A 331 1.64 21.46 1.16
CA GLY A 331 1.52 22.92 1.10
C GLY A 331 0.76 23.55 2.25
N MET A 332 0.33 22.76 3.23
CA MET A 332 -0.43 23.29 4.36
C MET A 332 0.46 24.13 5.29
N SER A 333 -0.05 25.29 5.70
CA SER A 333 0.63 26.16 6.65
C SER A 333 0.82 25.46 8.01
N SER A 334 1.93 25.77 8.71
CA SER A 334 2.13 25.35 10.10
C SER A 334 1.13 26.01 11.06
N GLN A 335 0.57 27.15 10.67
CA GLN A 335 -0.46 27.84 11.44
C GLN A 335 -1.83 27.43 10.92
N LYS A 336 -2.72 27.09 11.85
CA LYS A 336 -4.08 26.73 11.52
C LYS A 336 -4.91 27.98 11.23
N GLU A 337 -5.57 27.99 10.06
CA GLU A 337 -6.65 28.93 9.78
C GLU A 337 -7.97 28.28 10.16
N GLU A 338 -8.85 29.01 10.85
CA GLU A 338 -10.19 28.51 11.13
C GLU A 338 -10.99 28.38 9.83
N ALA A 339 -11.62 27.22 9.62
CA ALA A 339 -12.37 26.94 8.39
C ALA A 339 -13.88 27.17 8.55
N TYR A 340 -14.39 27.09 9.79
CA TYR A 340 -15.81 27.19 10.09
C TYR A 340 -16.07 28.02 11.34
N LYS A 341 -17.29 28.54 11.43
CA LYS A 341 -17.77 29.24 12.63
C LYS A 341 -19.20 28.80 12.92
N GLU A 342 -19.49 28.54 14.18
CA GLU A 342 -20.85 28.26 14.66
C GLU A 342 -21.55 29.56 15.02
N ILE A 343 -22.72 29.79 14.44
CA ILE A 343 -23.56 30.96 14.69
C ILE A 343 -24.98 30.48 14.89
N ASN A 344 -25.53 30.72 16.07
CA ASN A 344 -26.91 30.33 16.43
C ASN A 344 -27.21 28.84 16.18
N GLY A 345 -26.29 27.99 16.52
CA GLY A 345 -26.40 26.53 16.39
C GLY A 345 -26.15 25.98 15.00
N LYS A 346 -25.82 26.82 14.02
CA LYS A 346 -25.47 26.41 12.66
C LYS A 346 -23.98 26.66 12.39
N THR A 347 -23.36 25.72 11.66
CA THR A 347 -21.94 25.81 11.29
C THR A 347 -21.84 26.35 9.86
N TYR A 348 -21.11 27.45 9.70
CA TYR A 348 -20.89 28.10 8.41
C TYR A 348 -19.42 28.10 8.03
N GLN A 349 -19.15 27.91 6.74
CA GLN A 349 -17.78 27.99 6.21
C GLN A 349 -17.29 29.44 6.19
N LEU A 350 -16.05 29.65 6.61
CA LEU A 350 -15.42 30.96 6.63
C LEU A 350 -14.78 31.27 5.28
N LEU A 351 -14.85 32.56 4.91
CA LEU A 351 -14.20 33.13 3.76
C LEU A 351 -13.23 34.24 4.20
N TYR A 352 -12.05 34.21 3.66
CA TYR A 352 -11.01 35.18 3.96
C TYR A 352 -10.86 36.16 2.79
N ARG A 353 -10.66 37.41 3.11
CA ARG A 353 -10.42 38.50 2.15
C ARG A 353 -9.07 39.10 2.42
N GLU A 354 -8.24 39.27 1.38
CA GLU A 354 -6.92 39.86 1.51
C GLU A 354 -7.00 41.26 2.14
N GLY A 355 -6.14 41.51 3.12
CA GLY A 355 -6.08 42.79 3.82
C GLY A 355 -7.07 42.92 4.97
N GLU A 356 -7.93 41.95 5.19
CA GLU A 356 -8.89 41.93 6.31
C GLU A 356 -8.58 40.78 7.26
N GLN A 357 -8.60 41.06 8.57
CA GLN A 357 -8.29 40.05 9.58
C GLN A 357 -9.46 39.16 9.94
N GLU A 358 -10.66 39.73 9.94
CA GLU A 358 -11.87 38.99 10.29
C GLU A 358 -12.48 38.31 9.07
N ALA A 359 -12.91 37.06 9.23
CA ALA A 359 -13.47 36.26 8.17
C ALA A 359 -14.97 36.57 7.93
N TYR A 360 -15.35 36.47 6.67
CA TYR A 360 -16.74 36.45 6.22
C TYR A 360 -17.28 35.02 6.32
N THR A 361 -18.59 34.85 6.18
CA THR A 361 -19.23 33.52 6.19
C THR A 361 -20.10 33.32 4.96
N ILE A 362 -20.18 32.06 4.51
CA ILE A 362 -21.14 31.62 3.50
C ILE A 362 -22.39 31.17 4.26
N ARG A 363 -23.52 31.85 4.01
CA ARG A 363 -24.78 31.52 4.65
C ARG A 363 -25.71 30.76 3.67
N GLU A 364 -26.93 30.57 4.06
CA GLU A 364 -27.95 29.89 3.27
C GLU A 364 -28.02 30.50 1.85
N ASN A 365 -28.27 29.66 0.85
CA ASN A 365 -28.29 30.01 -0.56
C ASN A 365 -26.98 30.60 -1.11
N GLY A 366 -25.86 30.45 -0.36
CA GLY A 366 -24.58 30.92 -0.79
C GLY A 366 -24.29 32.40 -0.54
N THR A 367 -25.20 33.15 0.05
CA THR A 367 -24.97 34.57 0.35
C THR A 367 -23.79 34.73 1.30
N VAL A 368 -22.88 35.63 0.95
CA VAL A 368 -21.72 35.97 1.79
C VAL A 368 -22.12 37.08 2.77
N TYR A 369 -21.84 36.82 4.05
CA TYR A 369 -22.09 37.76 5.13
C TYR A 369 -20.80 38.32 5.68
N THR A 370 -20.81 39.61 6.04
CA THR A 370 -19.71 40.28 6.72
C THR A 370 -19.41 39.66 8.09
N PRO A 371 -18.23 39.92 8.67
CA PRO A 371 -17.93 39.45 10.04
C PRO A 371 -18.96 39.92 11.10
N ASP A 372 -19.57 41.08 10.90
CA ASP A 372 -20.59 41.63 11.82
C ASP A 372 -22.01 41.18 11.46
N GLY A 373 -22.16 40.21 10.53
CA GLY A 373 -23.45 39.55 10.29
C GLY A 373 -24.37 40.23 9.28
N LYS A 374 -23.85 41.07 8.39
CA LYS A 374 -24.67 41.74 7.36
C LYS A 374 -24.51 41.03 6.01
N ALA A 375 -25.61 40.83 5.28
CA ALA A 375 -25.58 40.29 3.94
C ALA A 375 -24.84 41.23 2.97
N THR A 376 -24.04 40.64 2.08
CA THR A 376 -23.34 41.36 1.01
C THR A 376 -23.98 41.06 -0.35
N ASP A 377 -23.49 41.69 -1.39
CA ASP A 377 -23.89 41.41 -2.78
C ASP A 377 -23.13 40.20 -3.38
N TYR A 378 -22.30 39.56 -2.58
CA TYR A 378 -21.52 38.39 -3.01
C TYR A 378 -22.26 37.10 -2.74
N ARG A 379 -22.16 36.15 -3.66
CA ARG A 379 -22.80 34.84 -3.57
C ARG A 379 -21.84 33.77 -4.08
N VAL A 380 -21.74 32.69 -3.31
CA VAL A 380 -20.98 31.49 -3.68
C VAL A 380 -21.96 30.45 -4.23
N VAL A 381 -21.58 29.76 -5.30
CA VAL A 381 -22.32 28.62 -5.81
C VAL A 381 -22.16 27.45 -4.85
N VAL A 382 -23.19 27.11 -4.09
CA VAL A 382 -23.25 25.99 -3.14
C VAL A 382 -24.01 24.80 -3.72
N GLU A 383 -24.85 25.01 -4.73
CA GLU A 383 -25.54 23.95 -5.47
C GLU A 383 -25.08 23.98 -6.94
N PRO A 384 -23.96 23.32 -7.26
CA PRO A 384 -23.37 23.35 -8.59
C PRO A 384 -24.22 22.60 -9.61
N VAL A 385 -24.19 23.06 -10.87
CA VAL A 385 -24.97 22.49 -11.97
C VAL A 385 -24.16 22.11 -13.19
N LYS A 386 -22.89 22.55 -13.28
CA LYS A 386 -22.04 22.20 -14.42
C LYS A 386 -21.55 20.76 -14.32
N PRO A 387 -21.13 20.14 -15.45
CA PRO A 387 -20.60 18.79 -15.43
C PRO A 387 -19.44 18.64 -14.44
N ALA A 388 -19.40 17.49 -13.76
CA ALA A 388 -18.41 17.17 -12.71
C ALA A 388 -18.39 18.21 -11.57
N TYR A 389 -19.44 19.03 -11.48
CA TYR A 389 -19.63 20.05 -10.45
C TYR A 389 -18.48 21.06 -10.40
N SER A 390 -17.91 21.39 -11.56
CA SER A 390 -16.79 22.30 -11.70
C SER A 390 -17.10 23.74 -11.27
N ASP A 391 -18.35 24.12 -11.20
CA ASP A 391 -18.81 25.44 -10.75
C ASP A 391 -19.01 25.54 -9.23
N LYS A 392 -18.78 24.47 -8.48
CA LYS A 392 -18.83 24.55 -7.01
C LYS A 392 -17.78 25.55 -6.52
N GLY A 393 -18.23 26.47 -5.68
CA GLY A 393 -17.35 27.51 -5.13
C GLY A 393 -17.14 28.71 -6.03
N ASP A 394 -17.79 28.78 -7.18
CA ASP A 394 -17.77 30.00 -8.01
C ASP A 394 -18.37 31.16 -7.23
N LEU A 395 -17.71 32.32 -7.32
CA LEU A 395 -18.09 33.55 -6.62
C LEU A 395 -18.64 34.57 -7.59
N TYR A 396 -19.85 35.04 -7.28
CA TYR A 396 -20.52 36.08 -8.04
C TYR A 396 -20.71 37.35 -7.21
N LYS A 397 -20.65 38.49 -7.87
CA LYS A 397 -21.18 39.75 -7.37
C LYS A 397 -22.32 40.19 -8.31
N GLY A 398 -23.58 40.12 -7.85
CA GLY A 398 -24.69 40.18 -8.75
C GLY A 398 -24.62 39.03 -9.77
N ASP A 399 -24.65 39.37 -11.07
CA ASP A 399 -24.56 38.38 -12.15
C ASP A 399 -23.14 38.19 -12.68
N GLN A 400 -22.14 38.86 -12.10
CA GLN A 400 -20.75 38.81 -12.56
C GLN A 400 -19.98 37.73 -11.86
N LEU A 401 -19.44 36.78 -12.64
CA LEU A 401 -18.53 35.77 -12.14
C LEU A 401 -17.16 36.39 -11.88
N LEU A 402 -16.70 36.34 -10.64
CA LEU A 402 -15.42 36.94 -10.22
C LEU A 402 -14.25 35.92 -10.17
N GLY A 403 -14.55 34.67 -9.87
CA GLY A 403 -13.56 33.64 -9.70
C GLY A 403 -14.12 32.48 -8.86
N ASN A 404 -13.26 31.75 -8.17
CA ASN A 404 -13.64 30.59 -7.38
C ASN A 404 -12.92 30.61 -6.03
N ILE A 405 -13.64 30.35 -4.95
CA ILE A 405 -13.10 30.44 -3.58
C ILE A 405 -12.09 29.36 -3.24
N TYR A 406 -12.01 28.29 -4.02
CA TYR A 406 -11.04 27.21 -3.78
C TYR A 406 -9.66 27.50 -4.40
N PHE A 407 -9.57 28.48 -5.28
CA PHE A 407 -8.32 28.93 -5.87
C PHE A 407 -7.69 30.01 -4.99
N THR A 408 -6.82 29.59 -4.09
CA THR A 408 -6.31 30.45 -3.00
C THR A 408 -5.13 31.32 -3.39
N THR A 409 -4.46 31.02 -4.50
CA THR A 409 -3.36 31.85 -5.04
C THR A 409 -3.80 32.70 -6.21
N ASN A 410 -4.96 32.44 -6.77
CA ASN A 410 -5.49 33.22 -7.87
C ASN A 410 -6.12 34.51 -7.36
N LYS A 411 -5.53 35.63 -7.72
CA LYS A 411 -5.96 36.95 -7.25
C LYS A 411 -7.24 37.48 -7.90
N THR A 412 -7.88 36.73 -8.81
CA THR A 412 -9.13 37.17 -9.42
C THR A 412 -10.33 37.04 -8.48
N SER A 413 -10.28 36.10 -7.53
CA SER A 413 -11.34 35.96 -6.52
C SER A 413 -11.01 36.82 -5.29
N PRO A 414 -11.89 37.74 -4.88
CA PRO A 414 -11.67 38.52 -3.67
C PRO A 414 -11.75 37.70 -2.37
N PHE A 415 -12.32 36.49 -2.41
CA PHE A 415 -12.47 35.61 -1.25
C PHE A 415 -11.86 34.25 -1.51
N ARG A 416 -11.35 33.65 -0.45
CA ARG A 416 -10.87 32.26 -0.44
C ARG A 416 -11.30 31.53 0.83
N ILE A 417 -11.37 30.22 0.75
CA ILE A 417 -11.54 29.38 1.95
C ILE A 417 -10.22 29.28 2.74
N ALA A 418 -10.29 28.77 3.96
CA ALA A 418 -9.11 28.48 4.77
C ALA A 418 -8.20 27.46 4.06
N LYS A 419 -6.90 27.66 4.15
CA LYS A 419 -5.87 26.72 3.66
C LYS A 419 -5.79 25.54 4.62
N ASP A 420 -6.73 24.61 4.51
CA ASP A 420 -6.92 23.47 5.38
C ASP A 420 -7.25 22.23 4.54
N SER A 421 -7.38 21.08 5.20
CA SER A 421 -7.91 19.89 4.55
C SER A 421 -9.39 19.73 4.84
N TYR A 422 -10.12 19.23 3.85
CA TYR A 422 -11.57 19.03 3.90
C TYR A 422 -11.92 17.60 3.51
N LEU A 423 -13.04 17.11 4.01
CA LEU A 423 -13.56 15.80 3.67
C LEU A 423 -14.91 15.97 3.00
N TRP A 424 -15.02 15.49 1.76
CA TRP A 424 -16.23 15.62 0.94
C TRP A 424 -16.85 14.26 0.66
N MET A 425 -18.14 14.25 0.41
CA MET A 425 -18.90 13.04 0.10
C MET A 425 -19.80 13.29 -1.11
N SER A 426 -19.77 12.37 -2.06
CA SER A 426 -20.76 12.25 -3.13
C SER A 426 -21.47 10.90 -3.03
N TYR A 427 -22.68 10.79 -3.55
CA TYR A 427 -23.40 9.52 -3.53
C TYR A 427 -24.06 9.24 -4.88
N SER A 428 -24.33 7.96 -5.11
CA SER A 428 -25.05 7.46 -6.28
C SER A 428 -26.21 6.58 -5.84
N ASP A 429 -27.40 6.84 -6.42
CA ASP A 429 -28.60 6.03 -6.21
C ASP A 429 -28.96 5.16 -7.42
N ASP A 430 -28.10 5.13 -8.44
CA ASP A 430 -28.31 4.39 -9.68
C ASP A 430 -27.16 3.45 -10.02
N ASP A 431 -26.60 2.82 -9.02
CA ASP A 431 -25.53 1.82 -9.15
C ASP A 431 -24.23 2.41 -9.74
N GLY A 432 -23.95 3.66 -9.41
CA GLY A 432 -22.71 4.35 -9.81
C GLY A 432 -22.75 5.04 -11.18
N LYS A 433 -23.91 5.06 -11.86
CA LYS A 433 -24.01 5.70 -13.18
C LYS A 433 -23.94 7.22 -13.09
N THR A 434 -24.62 7.79 -12.12
CA THR A 434 -24.61 9.24 -11.85
C THR A 434 -24.35 9.50 -10.36
N TRP A 435 -23.78 10.64 -10.07
CA TRP A 435 -23.35 11.00 -8.72
C TRP A 435 -23.86 12.36 -8.32
N SER A 436 -24.16 12.50 -7.03
CA SER A 436 -24.58 13.77 -6.45
C SER A 436 -23.46 14.80 -6.44
N ALA A 437 -23.83 16.08 -6.33
CA ALA A 437 -22.88 17.12 -6.00
C ALA A 437 -22.17 16.80 -4.67
N PRO A 438 -20.89 17.15 -4.52
CA PRO A 438 -20.20 16.90 -3.28
C PRO A 438 -20.79 17.68 -2.12
N GLN A 439 -20.87 17.04 -0.97
CA GLN A 439 -21.29 17.61 0.30
C GLN A 439 -20.07 17.66 1.21
N ASP A 440 -19.89 18.78 1.91
CA ASP A 440 -18.81 18.93 2.86
C ASP A 440 -19.22 18.30 4.20
N ILE A 441 -18.57 17.21 4.59
CA ILE A 441 -18.82 16.54 5.87
C ILE A 441 -17.79 16.92 6.94
N THR A 442 -16.81 17.74 6.61
CA THR A 442 -15.73 18.14 7.52
C THR A 442 -16.25 18.60 8.89
N PRO A 443 -17.26 19.49 8.99
CA PRO A 443 -17.72 19.96 10.31
C PRO A 443 -18.24 18.86 11.22
N MET A 444 -18.72 17.74 10.66
CA MET A 444 -19.26 16.63 11.45
C MET A 444 -18.17 15.73 12.02
N VAL A 445 -16.99 15.69 11.40
CA VAL A 445 -15.98 14.64 11.68
C VAL A 445 -14.60 15.15 12.03
N LYS A 446 -14.31 16.43 11.81
CA LYS A 446 -12.96 16.97 12.06
C LYS A 446 -12.93 17.79 13.33
N ALA A 447 -12.14 17.34 14.31
CA ALA A 447 -11.91 18.06 15.54
C ALA A 447 -10.90 19.20 15.34
N ASP A 448 -10.93 20.20 16.24
CA ASP A 448 -10.07 21.39 16.14
C ASP A 448 -8.58 21.08 16.16
N TRP A 449 -8.17 20.04 16.87
CA TRP A 449 -6.76 19.64 16.93
C TRP A 449 -6.26 18.98 15.65
N MET A 450 -7.17 18.49 14.81
CA MET A 450 -6.81 17.81 13.56
C MET A 450 -6.38 18.84 12.53
N LYS A 451 -5.11 18.85 12.21
CA LYS A 451 -4.61 19.64 11.09
C LYS A 451 -5.02 19.01 9.77
N PHE A 452 -4.90 17.70 9.69
CA PHE A 452 -5.32 16.89 8.55
C PHE A 452 -6.28 15.80 9.04
N LEU A 453 -7.30 15.56 8.25
CA LEU A 453 -8.17 14.39 8.32
C LEU A 453 -8.45 13.95 6.89
N GLY A 454 -8.01 12.75 6.53
CA GLY A 454 -8.21 12.18 5.21
C GLY A 454 -8.59 10.73 5.28
N VAL A 455 -9.07 10.18 4.16
CA VAL A 455 -9.49 8.78 4.11
C VAL A 455 -8.33 7.82 4.06
N GLY A 456 -8.53 6.63 4.61
CA GLY A 456 -7.78 5.45 4.20
C GLY A 456 -8.41 4.96 2.90
N PRO A 457 -7.74 5.16 1.74
CA PRO A 457 -8.38 4.94 0.45
C PRO A 457 -8.67 3.46 0.17
N GLY A 458 -9.67 3.22 -0.64
CA GLY A 458 -10.13 1.90 -1.02
C GLY A 458 -11.62 1.74 -0.76
N VAL A 459 -11.99 0.93 0.22
CA VAL A 459 -13.39 0.68 0.56
C VAL A 459 -13.64 0.78 2.05
N GLY A 460 -14.83 1.29 2.40
CA GLY A 460 -15.40 1.14 3.73
C GLY A 460 -16.24 -0.12 3.82
N ILE A 461 -16.82 -0.37 4.99
CA ILE A 461 -17.71 -1.51 5.23
C ILE A 461 -18.99 -1.06 5.88
N THR A 462 -20.01 -1.91 5.77
CA THR A 462 -21.23 -1.80 6.59
C THR A 462 -21.26 -3.00 7.53
N LEU A 463 -21.51 -2.74 8.82
CA LEU A 463 -21.48 -3.81 9.82
C LEU A 463 -22.64 -4.77 9.61
N ARG A 464 -22.33 -6.08 9.61
CA ARG A 464 -23.26 -7.15 9.31
C ARG A 464 -23.96 -7.69 10.54
N THR A 465 -23.33 -7.57 11.70
CA THR A 465 -23.75 -8.23 12.95
C THR A 465 -23.53 -7.31 14.15
N GLY A 466 -24.07 -7.70 15.29
CA GLY A 466 -23.86 -7.03 16.55
C GLY A 466 -24.77 -5.83 16.78
N PRO A 467 -24.57 -5.11 17.90
CA PRO A 467 -25.48 -3.99 18.29
C PRO A 467 -25.42 -2.79 17.36
N HIS A 468 -24.39 -2.71 16.50
CA HIS A 468 -24.21 -1.65 15.53
C HIS A 468 -24.45 -2.12 14.10
N LYS A 469 -25.22 -3.18 13.91
CA LYS A 469 -25.58 -3.69 12.57
C LYS A 469 -26.16 -2.56 11.73
N GLY A 470 -25.66 -2.40 10.50
CA GLY A 470 -26.06 -1.32 9.59
C GLY A 470 -25.19 -0.08 9.67
N ARG A 471 -24.31 0.04 10.64
CA ARG A 471 -23.34 1.13 10.72
C ARG A 471 -22.41 1.10 9.52
N ILE A 472 -22.26 2.25 8.86
CA ILE A 472 -21.26 2.44 7.80
C ILE A 472 -19.96 2.89 8.49
N VAL A 473 -18.86 2.20 8.23
CA VAL A 473 -17.56 2.47 8.84
C VAL A 473 -16.54 2.76 7.74
N VAL A 474 -15.87 3.91 7.84
CA VAL A 474 -14.88 4.37 6.87
C VAL A 474 -13.55 4.64 7.58
N PRO A 475 -12.46 3.98 7.15
CA PRO A 475 -11.14 4.28 7.72
C PRO A 475 -10.68 5.67 7.32
N VAL A 476 -10.11 6.39 8.27
CA VAL A 476 -9.50 7.70 8.07
C VAL A 476 -8.20 7.77 8.86
N TYR A 477 -7.40 8.81 8.65
CA TYR A 477 -6.25 9.08 9.50
C TYR A 477 -6.07 10.58 9.66
N THR A 478 -5.35 10.94 10.74
CA THR A 478 -5.18 12.32 11.16
C THR A 478 -3.72 12.66 11.33
N THR A 479 -3.40 13.95 11.20
CA THR A 479 -2.21 14.55 11.82
C THR A 479 -2.67 15.64 12.78
N ASN A 480 -1.85 15.94 13.79
CA ASN A 480 -2.15 17.04 14.70
C ASN A 480 -1.53 18.36 14.18
N ARG A 481 -1.38 19.37 15.03
CA ARG A 481 -0.95 20.71 14.63
C ARG A 481 0.46 20.83 14.05
N ALA A 482 1.25 19.78 14.12
CA ALA A 482 2.54 19.75 13.48
C ALA A 482 2.41 19.25 12.02
N ASN A 483 3.49 19.26 11.25
CA ASN A 483 3.43 18.72 9.90
C ASN A 483 3.30 17.17 9.94
N HIS A 484 2.85 16.57 8.83
CA HIS A 484 2.60 15.12 8.78
C HIS A 484 3.87 14.26 8.94
N LEU A 485 5.05 14.84 8.83
CA LEU A 485 6.33 14.11 8.98
C LEU A 485 6.88 14.13 10.41
N ASN A 486 6.17 14.72 11.36
CA ASN A 486 6.68 14.92 12.71
C ASN A 486 6.30 13.85 13.72
N GLY A 487 5.76 12.73 13.30
CA GLY A 487 5.38 11.67 14.23
C GLY A 487 3.94 11.76 14.73
N SER A 488 3.04 12.44 14.05
CA SER A 488 1.67 12.65 14.52
C SER A 488 0.60 11.85 13.77
N GLN A 489 0.96 11.06 12.76
CA GLN A 489 -0.02 10.29 12.00
C GLN A 489 -0.71 9.25 12.87
N SER A 490 -2.04 9.19 12.79
CA SER A 490 -2.83 8.27 13.60
C SER A 490 -4.08 7.79 12.87
N SER A 491 -4.26 6.47 12.80
CA SER A 491 -5.43 5.84 12.20
C SER A 491 -6.67 6.00 13.07
N ARG A 492 -7.82 6.13 12.42
CA ARG A 492 -9.12 6.37 13.05
C ARG A 492 -10.22 5.88 12.11
N ILE A 493 -11.45 5.82 12.58
CA ILE A 493 -12.62 5.65 11.72
C ILE A 493 -13.59 6.80 11.89
N ILE A 494 -14.40 7.01 10.86
CA ILE A 494 -15.64 7.75 10.93
C ILE A 494 -16.79 6.79 10.61
N TYR A 495 -18.00 7.13 11.07
CA TYR A 495 -19.14 6.24 10.88
C TYR A 495 -20.44 7.00 10.73
N SER A 496 -21.43 6.31 10.15
CA SER A 496 -22.82 6.79 10.06
C SER A 496 -23.77 5.67 10.52
N ASP A 497 -24.73 6.03 11.36
CA ASP A 497 -25.79 5.15 11.86
C ASP A 497 -27.15 5.44 11.22
N ASP A 498 -27.22 6.40 10.29
CA ASP A 498 -28.46 6.86 9.66
C ASP A 498 -28.40 6.82 8.14
N HIS A 499 -27.76 5.79 7.58
CA HIS A 499 -27.65 5.58 6.14
C HIS A 499 -26.89 6.69 5.41
N GLY A 500 -25.89 7.27 6.08
CA GLY A 500 -25.01 8.28 5.49
C GLY A 500 -25.56 9.71 5.54
N LYS A 501 -26.65 9.96 6.26
CA LYS A 501 -27.19 11.32 6.42
C LYS A 501 -26.31 12.18 7.31
N THR A 502 -25.83 11.61 8.42
CA THR A 502 -24.88 12.25 9.32
C THR A 502 -23.70 11.34 9.57
N TRP A 503 -22.54 11.94 9.76
CA TRP A 503 -21.29 11.25 10.02
C TRP A 503 -20.73 11.66 11.35
N HIS A 504 -20.05 10.72 12.03
CA HIS A 504 -19.49 10.92 13.35
C HIS A 504 -18.03 10.48 13.37
N MET A 505 -17.25 11.15 14.17
CA MET A 505 -15.89 10.77 14.46
C MET A 505 -15.90 9.57 15.41
N GLY A 506 -15.26 8.48 14.99
CA GLY A 506 -15.03 7.31 15.83
C GLY A 506 -13.75 7.46 16.66
N GLY A 507 -13.32 6.36 17.28
CA GLY A 507 -12.10 6.33 18.08
C GLY A 507 -10.84 6.25 17.21
N GLY A 508 -9.77 6.85 17.70
CA GLY A 508 -8.43 6.74 17.14
C GLY A 508 -7.61 5.68 17.86
N VAL A 509 -6.79 4.95 17.11
CA VAL A 509 -5.95 3.88 17.66
C VAL A 509 -4.97 4.43 18.70
N ASN A 510 -4.47 5.64 18.49
CA ASN A 510 -3.52 6.29 19.40
C ASN A 510 -4.18 7.26 20.37
N ASP A 511 -5.50 7.19 20.57
CA ASP A 511 -6.18 8.00 21.58
C ASP A 511 -5.87 7.44 22.97
N ASN A 512 -5.09 8.18 23.76
CA ASN A 512 -4.69 7.81 25.12
C ASN A 512 -4.13 6.39 25.21
N ARG A 513 -3.18 6.07 24.33
CA ARG A 513 -2.59 4.73 24.22
C ARG A 513 -1.29 4.64 25.01
N THR A 514 -1.14 3.60 25.82
CA THR A 514 0.12 3.27 26.49
C THR A 514 0.95 2.34 25.64
N LEU A 515 2.15 2.78 25.26
CA LEU A 515 3.12 1.98 24.52
C LEU A 515 3.79 0.95 25.44
N TYR A 516 4.47 -0.02 24.85
CA TYR A 516 5.11 -1.11 25.59
C TYR A 516 6.16 -0.62 26.61
N ASP A 517 6.79 0.54 26.37
CA ASP A 517 7.78 1.14 27.27
C ASP A 517 7.15 2.03 28.36
N GLY A 518 5.83 2.07 28.46
CA GLY A 518 5.10 2.88 29.42
C GLY A 518 4.81 4.31 28.97
N THR A 519 5.31 4.72 27.81
CA THR A 519 4.99 6.04 27.24
C THR A 519 3.52 6.11 26.87
N VAL A 520 2.82 7.16 27.28
CA VAL A 520 1.44 7.42 26.89
C VAL A 520 1.43 8.41 25.74
N VAL A 521 0.77 8.04 24.64
CA VAL A 521 0.56 8.91 23.49
C VAL A 521 -0.92 9.22 23.34
N ASP A 522 -1.21 10.39 22.76
CA ASP A 522 -2.56 10.75 22.35
C ASP A 522 -2.51 11.35 20.95
N SER A 523 -3.49 11.00 20.11
CA SER A 523 -3.52 11.43 18.71
C SER A 523 -3.43 12.96 18.57
N SER A 524 -4.03 13.70 19.51
CA SER A 524 -4.09 15.16 19.47
C SER A 524 -2.76 15.85 19.77
N THR A 525 -1.82 15.17 20.41
CA THR A 525 -0.57 15.80 20.90
C THR A 525 0.68 15.02 20.54
N MET A 526 0.56 13.80 20.02
CA MET A 526 1.70 12.91 19.82
C MET A 526 2.71 13.45 18.81
N SER A 527 3.98 13.16 19.11
CA SER A 527 5.11 13.28 18.21
C SER A 527 6.01 12.09 18.49
N ASN A 528 5.65 10.93 17.93
CA ASN A 528 6.33 9.65 18.16
C ASN A 528 6.41 8.86 16.87
N TYR A 529 7.61 8.68 16.34
CA TYR A 529 7.83 8.09 15.04
C TYR A 529 7.24 6.68 14.93
N TYR A 530 7.56 5.80 15.89
CA TYR A 530 7.17 4.39 15.80
C TYR A 530 5.73 4.11 16.24
N ALA A 531 5.09 5.02 16.93
CA ALA A 531 3.67 4.89 17.31
C ALA A 531 2.73 5.24 16.17
N GLN A 532 3.24 5.82 15.09
CA GLN A 532 2.42 6.23 13.97
C GLN A 532 1.76 5.07 13.25
N ASN A 533 0.54 5.28 12.84
CA ASN A 533 -0.20 4.49 11.87
C ASN A 533 -1.04 5.45 11.03
N THR A 534 -1.36 5.07 9.82
CA THR A 534 -1.90 6.02 8.85
C THR A 534 -3.02 5.38 8.02
N GLU A 535 -2.90 5.32 6.74
CA GLU A 535 -3.92 4.71 5.86
C GLU A 535 -4.24 3.28 6.31
N ALA A 536 -5.51 2.93 6.34
CA ALA A 536 -5.94 1.66 6.88
C ALA A 536 -7.10 1.05 6.09
N SER A 537 -7.27 -0.24 6.25
CA SER A 537 -8.39 -1.02 5.74
C SER A 537 -9.11 -1.69 6.92
N VAL A 538 -10.43 -1.65 6.94
CA VAL A 538 -11.24 -2.17 8.03
C VAL A 538 -12.01 -3.41 7.61
N VAL A 539 -12.12 -4.37 8.51
CA VAL A 539 -12.98 -5.56 8.36
C VAL A 539 -13.78 -5.78 9.63
N GLN A 540 -14.91 -6.47 9.51
CA GLN A 540 -15.68 -6.96 10.65
C GLN A 540 -15.56 -8.49 10.73
N LEU A 541 -15.15 -9.00 11.89
CA LEU A 541 -15.12 -10.43 12.17
C LEU A 541 -16.53 -10.97 12.44
N ASN A 542 -16.69 -12.28 12.35
CA ASN A 542 -17.97 -12.94 12.63
C ASN A 542 -18.47 -12.67 14.05
N ASN A 543 -17.57 -12.45 15.02
CA ASN A 543 -17.94 -12.13 16.40
C ASN A 543 -18.38 -10.68 16.60
N GLY A 544 -18.34 -9.85 15.54
CA GLY A 544 -18.71 -8.44 15.59
C GLY A 544 -17.55 -7.47 15.78
N ASP A 545 -16.38 -7.95 16.16
CA ASP A 545 -15.21 -7.09 16.34
C ASP A 545 -14.76 -6.49 15.03
N LEU A 546 -14.15 -5.32 15.11
CA LEU A 546 -13.49 -4.67 13.98
C LEU A 546 -11.98 -4.88 14.05
N LYS A 547 -11.37 -5.14 12.90
CA LYS A 547 -9.92 -5.12 12.74
C LYS A 547 -9.54 -4.03 11.75
N LEU A 548 -8.56 -3.23 12.14
CA LEU A 548 -8.03 -2.14 11.33
C LEU A 548 -6.58 -2.47 10.96
N PHE A 549 -6.35 -2.69 9.67
CA PHE A 549 -5.04 -3.04 9.11
C PHE A 549 -4.37 -1.74 8.68
N MET A 550 -3.28 -1.36 9.35
CA MET A 550 -2.73 0.00 9.28
C MET A 550 -1.34 0.03 8.66
N ARG A 551 -1.15 0.96 7.74
CA ARG A 551 0.17 1.37 7.26
C ARG A 551 0.92 2.06 8.39
N GLY A 552 2.18 1.70 8.62
CA GLY A 552 2.99 2.27 9.71
C GLY A 552 4.48 2.21 9.44
N LEU A 553 5.26 2.58 10.44
CA LEU A 553 6.71 2.78 10.32
C LEU A 553 7.52 1.74 11.13
N THR A 554 6.91 0.61 11.45
CA THR A 554 7.54 -0.45 12.23
C THR A 554 8.05 -1.62 11.40
N GLU A 555 8.00 -1.50 10.08
CA GLU A 555 8.45 -2.51 9.09
C GLU A 555 7.63 -3.79 9.06
N ASP A 556 6.67 -3.96 9.96
CA ASP A 556 5.74 -5.09 9.99
C ASP A 556 4.30 -4.63 10.18
N LEU A 557 3.36 -5.51 9.84
CA LEU A 557 1.93 -5.25 9.86
C LEU A 557 1.45 -4.91 11.26
N GLN A 558 0.75 -3.80 11.39
CA GLN A 558 0.03 -3.37 12.59
C GLN A 558 -1.47 -3.59 12.40
N VAL A 559 -2.10 -4.22 13.39
CA VAL A 559 -3.55 -4.45 13.38
C VAL A 559 -4.13 -4.00 14.71
N ALA A 560 -5.14 -3.16 14.68
CA ALA A 560 -5.89 -2.75 15.88
C ALA A 560 -7.25 -3.45 15.92
N THR A 561 -7.74 -3.72 17.12
CA THR A 561 -9.05 -4.37 17.34
C THR A 561 -9.97 -3.47 18.15
N SER A 562 -11.22 -3.36 17.71
CA SER A 562 -12.28 -2.66 18.41
C SER A 562 -13.41 -3.65 18.74
N HIS A 563 -13.92 -3.58 19.98
CA HIS A 563 -15.03 -4.42 20.45
C HIS A 563 -16.35 -3.64 20.54
N ASP A 564 -16.35 -2.37 20.18
CA ASP A 564 -17.50 -1.46 20.34
C ASP A 564 -17.88 -0.70 19.06
N GLY A 565 -17.65 -1.31 17.92
CA GLY A 565 -18.02 -0.73 16.62
C GLY A 565 -17.16 0.46 16.21
N GLY A 566 -15.93 0.53 16.68
CA GLY A 566 -14.96 1.55 16.27
C GLY A 566 -14.92 2.79 17.16
N LEU A 567 -15.57 2.76 18.32
CA LEU A 567 -15.54 3.89 19.25
C LEU A 567 -14.24 3.91 20.07
N THR A 568 -13.73 2.74 20.43
CA THR A 568 -12.43 2.58 21.09
C THR A 568 -11.67 1.40 20.50
N TRP A 569 -10.36 1.42 20.67
CA TRP A 569 -9.47 0.36 20.19
C TRP A 569 -8.67 -0.21 21.36
N ASP A 570 -8.41 -1.51 21.30
CA ASP A 570 -7.54 -2.14 22.30
C ASP A 570 -6.21 -1.42 22.36
N ASN A 571 -5.71 -1.23 23.57
CA ASN A 571 -4.42 -0.56 23.80
C ASN A 571 -3.27 -1.29 23.10
N ASN A 572 -3.34 -2.63 23.07
CA ASN A 572 -2.34 -3.43 22.42
C ASN A 572 -2.60 -3.54 20.92
N VAL A 573 -1.75 -2.92 20.13
CA VAL A 573 -1.76 -3.04 18.68
C VAL A 573 -1.02 -4.33 18.32
N GLU A 574 -1.72 -5.23 17.64
CA GLU A 574 -1.17 -6.51 17.21
C GLU A 574 -0.10 -6.29 16.14
N ARG A 575 0.98 -7.05 16.25
CA ARG A 575 2.08 -7.04 15.30
C ARG A 575 2.24 -8.42 14.70
N TYR A 576 2.35 -8.51 13.39
CA TYR A 576 2.48 -9.77 12.66
C TYR A 576 3.71 -9.76 11.77
N ASP A 577 4.30 -10.93 11.53
CA ASP A 577 5.45 -11.11 10.64
C ASP A 577 5.00 -11.05 9.16
N VAL A 578 4.46 -9.90 8.78
CA VAL A 578 4.03 -9.54 7.43
C VAL A 578 4.68 -8.21 7.09
N PRO A 579 5.45 -8.12 6.00
CA PRO A 579 6.15 -6.87 5.67
C PRO A 579 5.20 -5.69 5.47
N ASP A 580 5.59 -4.55 6.02
CA ASP A 580 4.99 -3.24 5.76
C ASP A 580 6.10 -2.32 5.29
N VAL A 581 6.08 -1.98 3.99
CA VAL A 581 7.08 -1.13 3.36
C VAL A 581 6.64 0.33 3.31
N TYR A 582 5.78 0.72 4.23
CA TYR A 582 5.20 2.05 4.33
C TYR A 582 4.39 2.43 3.09
N VAL A 583 3.41 1.58 2.77
CA VAL A 583 2.45 1.78 1.68
C VAL A 583 1.08 1.27 2.11
N GLN A 584 0.03 1.83 1.52
CA GLN A 584 -1.36 1.41 1.78
C GLN A 584 -1.53 -0.08 1.48
N MET A 585 -2.42 -0.73 2.22
CA MET A 585 -2.77 -2.14 2.05
C MET A 585 -4.28 -2.32 2.07
N ALA A 586 -4.77 -3.42 1.51
CA ALA A 586 -6.19 -3.74 1.46
C ALA A 586 -6.45 -5.08 2.12
N ALA A 587 -7.48 -5.15 2.96
CA ALA A 587 -7.91 -6.38 3.60
C ALA A 587 -9.39 -6.64 3.31
N THR A 588 -9.76 -7.91 3.23
CA THR A 588 -11.16 -8.32 3.13
C THR A 588 -11.40 -9.57 3.99
N HIS A 589 -12.59 -9.67 4.51
CA HIS A 589 -13.05 -10.80 5.32
C HIS A 589 -13.80 -11.78 4.43
N THR A 590 -13.59 -13.08 4.67
CA THR A 590 -14.31 -14.12 3.95
C THR A 590 -14.56 -15.34 4.84
N VAL A 591 -15.60 -16.08 4.51
CA VAL A 591 -15.87 -17.40 5.10
C VAL A 591 -15.83 -18.42 3.97
N GLN A 592 -14.98 -19.42 4.12
CA GLN A 592 -14.81 -20.50 3.14
C GLN A 592 -14.92 -21.84 3.85
N ASN A 593 -15.78 -22.72 3.37
CA ASN A 593 -16.01 -24.03 3.98
C ASN A 593 -16.29 -23.96 5.50
N GLY A 594 -17.05 -22.94 5.91
CA GLY A 594 -17.42 -22.73 7.31
C GLY A 594 -16.31 -22.15 8.20
N LYS A 595 -15.15 -21.82 7.66
CA LYS A 595 -14.01 -21.23 8.38
C LYS A 595 -13.84 -19.76 8.03
N GLU A 596 -13.41 -18.99 9.00
CA GLU A 596 -13.24 -17.55 8.87
C GLU A 596 -11.81 -17.17 8.54
N TYR A 597 -11.64 -16.33 7.50
CA TYR A 597 -10.33 -15.89 7.01
C TYR A 597 -10.29 -14.40 6.73
N ILE A 598 -9.09 -13.86 6.76
CA ILE A 598 -8.76 -12.53 6.25
C ILE A 598 -7.81 -12.71 5.06
N LEU A 599 -8.11 -12.01 3.97
CA LEU A 599 -7.17 -11.84 2.87
C LEU A 599 -6.59 -10.43 2.93
N LEU A 600 -5.27 -10.32 2.81
CA LEU A 600 -4.56 -9.05 2.78
C LEU A 600 -3.75 -8.96 1.49
N ALA A 601 -3.89 -7.84 0.78
CA ALA A 601 -3.08 -7.55 -0.40
C ALA A 601 -2.16 -6.36 -0.12
N ASN A 602 -0.87 -6.54 -0.30
CA ASN A 602 0.11 -5.48 -0.10
C ASN A 602 1.40 -5.71 -0.87
N ALA A 603 2.19 -4.64 -0.97
CA ALA A 603 3.55 -4.72 -1.48
C ALA A 603 4.45 -5.42 -0.45
N ASN A 604 5.24 -6.38 -0.92
CA ASN A 604 6.18 -7.10 -0.07
C ASN A 604 7.52 -6.37 0.07
N GLY A 605 7.89 -5.60 -0.92
CA GLY A 605 9.19 -4.94 -1.00
C GLY A 605 10.20 -5.70 -1.87
N PRO A 606 11.42 -5.18 -1.97
CA PRO A 606 11.91 -3.94 -1.33
C PRO A 606 11.20 -2.70 -1.87
N GLY A 607 10.79 -1.80 -0.99
CA GLY A 607 9.99 -0.65 -1.39
C GLY A 607 8.63 -1.04 -1.97
N ARG A 608 8.09 -0.23 -2.87
CA ARG A 608 6.77 -0.46 -3.48
C ARG A 608 6.87 -1.42 -4.66
N LYS A 609 7.14 -2.69 -4.33
CA LYS A 609 7.33 -3.77 -5.30
C LYS A 609 6.75 -5.07 -4.78
N ASN A 610 6.46 -5.97 -5.71
CA ASN A 610 6.07 -7.35 -5.48
C ASN A 610 4.78 -7.47 -4.65
N GLY A 611 3.66 -7.40 -5.34
CA GLY A 611 2.35 -7.55 -4.72
C GLY A 611 2.06 -8.99 -4.33
N TYR A 612 1.65 -9.17 -3.08
CA TYR A 612 1.27 -10.47 -2.52
C TYR A 612 -0.18 -10.44 -2.03
N ILE A 613 -0.85 -11.58 -2.21
CA ILE A 613 -2.08 -11.93 -1.49
C ILE A 613 -1.66 -12.81 -0.32
N ARG A 614 -2.09 -12.44 0.87
CA ARG A 614 -1.81 -13.19 2.10
C ARG A 614 -3.10 -13.64 2.73
N VAL A 615 -3.09 -14.84 3.31
CA VAL A 615 -4.28 -15.44 3.92
C VAL A 615 -3.99 -15.69 5.39
N ALA A 616 -4.90 -15.24 6.26
CA ALA A 616 -4.86 -15.53 7.69
C ALA A 616 -6.15 -16.21 8.12
N ARG A 617 -6.02 -17.22 8.98
CA ARG A 617 -7.15 -17.81 9.70
C ARG A 617 -7.45 -16.94 10.92
N VAL A 618 -8.73 -16.70 11.17
CA VAL A 618 -9.17 -16.00 12.38
C VAL A 618 -9.33 -17.03 13.50
N GLU A 619 -8.58 -16.86 14.59
CA GLU A 619 -8.65 -17.75 15.76
C GLU A 619 -9.82 -17.39 16.68
N GLU A 620 -10.17 -18.27 17.63
CA GLU A 620 -11.29 -18.03 18.56
C GLU A 620 -11.12 -16.74 19.37
N ASP A 621 -9.89 -16.39 19.74
CA ASP A 621 -9.57 -15.19 20.50
C ASP A 621 -9.45 -13.92 19.62
N GLY A 622 -9.69 -14.05 18.31
CA GLY A 622 -9.59 -12.97 17.35
C GLY A 622 -8.18 -12.72 16.82
N GLN A 623 -7.17 -13.44 17.31
CA GLN A 623 -5.83 -13.36 16.75
C GLN A 623 -5.81 -13.95 15.34
N LEU A 624 -4.85 -13.50 14.52
CA LEU A 624 -4.70 -13.96 13.15
C LEU A 624 -3.51 -14.91 13.04
N THR A 625 -3.72 -16.06 12.40
CA THR A 625 -2.64 -16.98 12.05
C THR A 625 -2.42 -16.92 10.56
N TRP A 626 -1.27 -16.36 10.13
CA TRP A 626 -0.94 -16.22 8.72
C TRP A 626 -0.49 -17.56 8.16
N LEU A 627 -1.27 -18.06 7.19
CA LEU A 627 -1.11 -19.41 6.65
C LEU A 627 -0.38 -19.43 5.33
N HIS A 628 -0.61 -18.42 4.50
CA HIS A 628 -0.23 -18.49 3.11
C HIS A 628 0.04 -17.11 2.55
N HIS A 629 0.98 -17.03 1.60
CA HIS A 629 1.23 -15.83 0.81
C HIS A 629 1.50 -16.24 -0.64
N HIS A 630 0.97 -15.48 -1.58
CA HIS A 630 1.03 -15.78 -2.99
C HIS A 630 1.44 -14.54 -3.77
N LEU A 631 2.51 -14.65 -4.58
CA LEU A 631 2.94 -13.57 -5.45
C LEU A 631 1.92 -13.37 -6.57
N ILE A 632 1.27 -12.20 -6.61
CA ILE A 632 0.27 -11.89 -7.61
C ILE A 632 0.79 -10.94 -8.70
N GLN A 633 1.74 -10.08 -8.37
CA GLN A 633 2.34 -9.15 -9.33
C GLN A 633 3.80 -8.92 -8.98
N GLU A 634 4.69 -9.38 -9.82
CA GLU A 634 6.12 -9.09 -9.71
C GLU A 634 6.42 -7.67 -10.22
N GLY A 635 7.41 -7.00 -9.63
CA GLY A 635 7.82 -5.65 -10.00
C GLY A 635 6.99 -4.58 -9.31
N GLU A 636 6.89 -3.41 -9.90
CA GLU A 636 6.23 -2.24 -9.30
C GLU A 636 4.80 -2.52 -8.88
N TYR A 637 4.52 -2.23 -7.61
CA TYR A 637 3.23 -2.46 -6.98
C TYR A 637 3.11 -1.54 -5.76
N ALA A 638 2.05 -0.77 -5.67
CA ALA A 638 1.92 0.19 -4.59
C ALA A 638 0.53 0.10 -3.93
N TYR A 639 -0.38 1.03 -4.20
CA TYR A 639 -1.72 1.01 -3.62
C TYR A 639 -2.58 -0.06 -4.27
N ASN A 640 -3.51 -0.61 -3.49
CA ASN A 640 -4.43 -1.63 -3.98
C ASN A 640 -5.79 -1.60 -3.28
N SER A 641 -6.77 -2.26 -3.89
CA SER A 641 -8.10 -2.47 -3.32
C SER A 641 -8.56 -3.89 -3.64
N LEU A 642 -9.14 -4.56 -2.65
CA LEU A 642 -9.47 -5.97 -2.71
C LEU A 642 -10.92 -6.19 -2.32
N GLN A 643 -11.68 -6.91 -3.16
CA GLN A 643 -13.09 -7.23 -2.90
C GLN A 643 -13.38 -8.70 -3.16
N GLN A 644 -14.21 -9.30 -2.33
CA GLN A 644 -14.86 -10.56 -2.67
C GLN A 644 -15.95 -10.28 -3.71
N ILE A 645 -15.86 -10.92 -4.87
CA ILE A 645 -16.77 -10.68 -5.99
C ILE A 645 -17.66 -11.88 -6.33
N GLY A 646 -17.47 -12.97 -5.66
CA GLY A 646 -18.27 -14.19 -5.72
C GLY A 646 -18.05 -15.02 -4.46
N PRO A 647 -18.73 -16.16 -4.28
CA PRO A 647 -18.56 -16.97 -3.08
C PRO A 647 -17.13 -17.40 -2.82
N ASP A 648 -16.36 -17.67 -3.86
CA ASP A 648 -14.97 -18.10 -3.82
C ASP A 648 -14.06 -17.29 -4.74
N GLU A 649 -14.53 -16.14 -5.21
CA GLU A 649 -13.82 -15.30 -6.19
C GLU A 649 -13.55 -13.90 -5.64
N PHE A 650 -12.36 -13.41 -5.92
CA PHE A 650 -11.88 -12.12 -5.44
C PHE A 650 -11.34 -11.28 -6.59
N GLY A 651 -11.55 -9.96 -6.51
CA GLY A 651 -10.99 -8.99 -7.44
C GLY A 651 -9.98 -8.10 -6.75
N LEU A 652 -8.91 -7.79 -7.45
CA LEU A 652 -7.83 -6.92 -6.99
C LEU A 652 -7.57 -5.85 -8.03
N LEU A 653 -7.69 -4.59 -7.61
CA LEU A 653 -7.33 -3.41 -8.41
C LEU A 653 -6.09 -2.78 -7.78
N TYR A 654 -5.03 -2.60 -8.55
CA TYR A 654 -3.74 -2.19 -7.98
C TYR A 654 -2.96 -1.26 -8.90
N GLU A 655 -2.10 -0.47 -8.28
CA GLU A 655 -1.18 0.42 -8.99
C GLU A 655 -0.02 -0.38 -9.56
N HIS A 656 0.23 -0.18 -10.86
CA HIS A 656 1.29 -0.83 -11.58
C HIS A 656 1.89 0.16 -12.58
N HIS A 657 3.20 0.07 -12.81
CA HIS A 657 3.82 0.92 -13.81
C HIS A 657 3.71 0.29 -15.18
N ALA A 658 3.36 1.08 -16.17
CA ALA A 658 3.46 0.65 -17.56
C ALA A 658 4.93 0.42 -17.95
N PRO A 659 5.22 -0.50 -18.89
CA PRO A 659 6.57 -0.63 -19.43
C PRO A 659 7.07 0.73 -19.95
N GLY A 660 8.31 1.10 -19.55
CA GLY A 660 8.88 2.40 -19.93
C GLY A 660 8.75 3.48 -18.86
N GLY A 661 8.35 3.16 -17.61
CA GLY A 661 8.49 3.99 -16.43
C GLY A 661 7.20 4.49 -15.78
N VAL A 662 7.32 5.38 -14.81
CA VAL A 662 6.22 6.13 -14.21
C VAL A 662 5.54 6.97 -15.28
N PRO A 663 4.26 7.12 -15.30
CA PRO A 663 3.27 7.14 -14.25
C PRO A 663 2.51 5.82 -14.09
N TYR A 664 1.72 5.76 -13.00
CA TYR A 664 0.95 4.58 -12.66
C TYR A 664 -0.24 4.34 -13.59
N THR A 665 -0.53 3.07 -13.75
CA THR A 665 -1.74 2.52 -14.35
C THR A 665 -2.44 1.67 -13.29
N LEU A 666 -3.76 1.65 -13.27
CA LEU A 666 -4.52 0.76 -12.39
C LEU A 666 -4.90 -0.51 -13.16
N SER A 667 -4.41 -1.62 -12.67
CA SER A 667 -4.59 -2.94 -13.26
C SER A 667 -5.49 -3.82 -12.40
N PHE A 668 -6.19 -4.74 -13.05
CA PHE A 668 -7.16 -5.62 -12.41
C PHE A 668 -6.81 -7.08 -12.65
N LYS A 669 -6.87 -7.86 -11.58
CA LYS A 669 -6.78 -9.32 -11.63
C LYS A 669 -7.91 -9.95 -10.81
N LYS A 670 -8.34 -11.11 -11.21
CA LYS A 670 -9.24 -11.96 -10.41
C LYS A 670 -8.51 -13.22 -10.01
N PHE A 671 -8.86 -13.72 -8.85
CA PHE A 671 -8.41 -15.04 -8.41
C PHE A 671 -9.53 -15.71 -7.62
N ASN A 672 -9.48 -17.03 -7.56
CA ASN A 672 -10.45 -17.78 -6.78
C ASN A 672 -9.78 -18.49 -5.61
N TRP A 673 -10.61 -18.76 -4.63
CA TRP A 673 -10.18 -19.47 -3.41
C TRP A 673 -9.89 -20.94 -3.73
#